data_b8d9a28ae1a7e6e0acb608b7e66fdbea
#
_entry.id   b8d9a28ae1a7e6e0acb608b7e66fdbea
#
_cell.length_a   1.000
_cell.length_b   1.000
_cell.length_c   1.000
_cell.angle_alpha   90.00
_cell.angle_beta   90.00
_cell.angle_gamma   90.00
#
_symmetry.space_group_name_H-M   'P 1'
#
loop_
_entity.id
_entity.type
_entity.pdbx_description
1 polymer ?
#
loop_
_entity_poly.entity_id
_entity_poly.type
_entity_poly.pdbx_seq_one_letter_code
_entity_poly.pdbx_strand_id
1 'polypeptide(L)'
;MSARWPSRYPEWTLGALGVAALLFCAQLWVQYAREWSEAERVYLMDYLRSGIRGSVSARAQRRYVLLNGVTAQGKARLVLGDEAERVKDADGKPGYRLTDEGIRLGLTRLEWQAAVYNDRGLHGLLRHWIYRDGDLWSYAARPFYGSLALFALGLFVTVPKDRARRAILKHGCRLKGPELLTAAEFNTKLGRSKRLMLYLPDGVAFANEKMGWSDRLFNKNSSGWARIPREREGMHFVLAGDSGPAKIAAIRQILAEARARGEAAVVYDPAMEYLAQFYEPQRGDVLLNPLDARCPFWTPGDEVPHPAEALTLAASLLPGSDVTARRIFAHLVNLKPTPEELAQWMSRAEEIEQRLRNTEMRAVLRERGGVLATLKTAANAFRLLPKESETERRWSTAEWSKTRKGWVFLTSKATTREQLRPLLSLWLDLLALRVMNEGASMGKKTWFVLDELGSLQRLPQLTEAVTERRGLHHPVVLGVPSRAQMEAVYGQETDALLSQAATRIWLKASEPKMAEWISRSIGEVEMERFRAKQGRKDFFYPKNARSLRGDITREPLVTAAEIGALDPFDGYLQHGNLIVRMRFPRVVPVETAERFVERKRAATAPPAKPAAQATPAGVQQQKEVAVEAAPSRKPQEGERHPFFE
;
A
#
# COMPACT_ATOMS: atom_id res chain seq x y z
N MET A 1 22.34 -4.99 4.88
CA MET A 1 22.99 -5.84 3.86
C MET A 1 23.78 -4.93 2.96
N SER A 2 25.11 -5.09 2.86
CA SER A 2 25.95 -4.27 1.98
C SER A 2 25.48 -4.45 0.54
N ALA A 3 25.18 -3.36 -0.13
CA ALA A 3 24.87 -3.37 -1.55
C ALA A 3 26.06 -4.01 -2.29
N ARG A 4 25.91 -5.24 -2.76
CA ARG A 4 26.93 -5.89 -3.58
C ARG A 4 26.88 -5.22 -4.93
N TRP A 5 27.96 -4.54 -5.32
CA TRP A 5 28.17 -3.97 -6.63
C TRP A 5 27.85 -4.98 -7.73
N PRO A 6 27.10 -4.61 -8.77
CA PRO A 6 26.89 -5.49 -9.90
C PRO A 6 28.25 -5.84 -10.48
N SER A 7 28.61 -7.13 -10.40
CA SER A 7 29.90 -7.59 -10.87
C SER A 7 30.08 -7.28 -12.36
N ARG A 8 31.30 -6.93 -12.78
CA ARG A 8 31.68 -6.67 -14.19
C ARG A 8 31.62 -7.93 -15.07
N TYR A 9 31.27 -9.08 -14.50
CA TYR A 9 31.24 -10.37 -15.17
C TYR A 9 29.99 -10.55 -16.06
N PRO A 10 30.12 -11.40 -17.12
CA PRO A 10 29.02 -11.71 -18.01
C PRO A 10 27.80 -12.23 -17.22
N GLU A 11 26.64 -12.18 -17.85
CA GLU A 11 25.41 -12.67 -17.26
C GLU A 11 25.56 -14.10 -16.75
N TRP A 12 24.97 -14.43 -15.63
CA TRP A 12 25.05 -15.77 -15.03
C TRP A 12 24.56 -16.86 -15.97
N THR A 13 23.61 -16.54 -16.85
CA THR A 13 23.13 -17.43 -17.91
C THR A 13 24.20 -17.75 -18.93
N LEU A 14 25.05 -16.78 -19.32
CA LEU A 14 26.20 -17.03 -20.20
C LEU A 14 27.27 -17.88 -19.52
N GLY A 15 27.49 -17.65 -18.23
CA GLY A 15 28.37 -18.51 -17.42
C GLY A 15 27.87 -19.95 -17.35
N ALA A 16 26.58 -20.15 -17.14
CA ALA A 16 25.98 -21.48 -17.14
C ALA A 16 26.09 -22.17 -18.51
N LEU A 17 25.92 -21.42 -19.61
CA LEU A 17 26.11 -21.93 -20.96
C LEU A 17 27.57 -22.36 -21.16
N GLY A 18 28.54 -21.54 -20.73
CA GLY A 18 29.97 -21.89 -20.80
C GLY A 18 30.32 -23.17 -20.03
N VAL A 19 29.79 -23.32 -18.83
CA VAL A 19 29.96 -24.54 -18.00
C VAL A 19 29.33 -25.75 -18.70
N ALA A 20 28.13 -25.63 -19.25
CA ALA A 20 27.47 -26.71 -19.98
C ALA A 20 28.27 -27.12 -21.25
N ALA A 21 28.81 -26.14 -21.97
CA ALA A 21 29.67 -26.42 -23.13
C ALA A 21 30.97 -27.14 -22.75
N LEU A 22 31.60 -26.72 -21.65
CA LEU A 22 32.79 -27.41 -21.12
C LEU A 22 32.49 -28.85 -20.70
N LEU A 23 31.37 -29.06 -20.00
CA LEU A 23 30.93 -30.39 -19.61
C LEU A 23 30.62 -31.28 -20.83
N PHE A 24 29.99 -30.71 -21.87
CA PHE A 24 29.74 -31.40 -23.12
C PHE A 24 31.07 -31.85 -23.77
N CYS A 25 32.02 -30.92 -23.90
CA CYS A 25 33.34 -31.24 -24.43
C CYS A 25 34.10 -32.27 -23.61
N ALA A 26 34.04 -32.17 -22.27
CA ALA A 26 34.68 -33.12 -21.38
C ALA A 26 34.05 -34.52 -21.49
N GLN A 27 32.72 -34.60 -21.55
CA GLN A 27 32.02 -35.88 -21.73
C GLN A 27 32.32 -36.53 -23.09
N LEU A 28 32.33 -35.69 -24.15
CA LEU A 28 32.74 -36.17 -25.47
C LEU A 28 34.17 -36.71 -25.44
N TRP A 29 35.08 -36.02 -24.78
CA TRP A 29 36.48 -36.44 -24.67
C TRP A 29 36.61 -37.73 -23.91
N VAL A 30 35.91 -37.88 -22.78
CA VAL A 30 35.89 -39.14 -22.00
C VAL A 30 35.33 -40.30 -22.84
N GLN A 31 34.23 -40.05 -23.55
CA GLN A 31 33.63 -41.06 -24.43
C GLN A 31 34.59 -41.45 -25.57
N TYR A 32 35.20 -40.47 -26.21
CA TYR A 32 36.24 -40.68 -27.24
C TYR A 32 37.42 -41.51 -26.68
N ALA A 33 37.89 -41.21 -25.46
CA ALA A 33 39.03 -41.86 -24.86
C ALA A 33 38.74 -43.30 -24.34
N ARG A 34 37.51 -43.58 -23.89
CA ARG A 34 37.17 -44.85 -23.22
C ARG A 34 36.28 -45.78 -24.04
N GLU A 35 35.34 -45.24 -24.78
CA GLU A 35 34.30 -46.03 -25.44
C GLU A 35 34.59 -46.31 -26.91
N TRP A 36 35.32 -45.37 -27.60
CA TRP A 36 35.63 -45.54 -29.03
C TRP A 36 36.74 -46.59 -29.26
N SER A 37 36.50 -47.43 -30.25
CA SER A 37 37.50 -48.37 -30.70
C SER A 37 38.70 -47.64 -31.37
N GLU A 38 39.83 -48.31 -31.43
CA GLU A 38 41.02 -47.74 -32.04
C GLU A 38 40.77 -47.36 -33.51
N ALA A 39 40.03 -48.16 -34.24
CA ALA A 39 39.63 -47.88 -35.62
C ALA A 39 38.78 -46.63 -35.76
N GLU A 40 37.78 -46.45 -34.86
CA GLU A 40 36.92 -45.26 -34.86
C GLU A 40 37.72 -43.97 -34.60
N ARG A 41 38.72 -44.03 -33.73
CA ARG A 41 39.60 -42.88 -33.45
C ARG A 41 40.50 -42.54 -34.62
N VAL A 42 41.16 -43.52 -35.21
CA VAL A 42 42.11 -43.31 -36.34
C VAL A 42 41.40 -42.74 -37.57
N TYR A 43 40.25 -43.28 -37.91
CA TYR A 43 39.53 -42.91 -39.11
C TYR A 43 38.55 -41.70 -38.94
N LEU A 44 38.46 -41.12 -37.77
CA LEU A 44 37.56 -39.99 -37.53
C LEU A 44 37.80 -38.81 -38.45
N MET A 45 39.07 -38.46 -38.65
CA MET A 45 39.39 -37.30 -39.50
C MET A 45 39.10 -37.55 -40.98
N ASP A 46 39.30 -38.78 -41.41
CA ASP A 46 39.00 -39.15 -42.82
C ASP A 46 37.49 -39.27 -43.03
N TYR A 47 36.74 -39.77 -42.05
CA TYR A 47 35.28 -39.77 -42.07
C TYR A 47 34.70 -38.37 -42.13
N LEU A 48 35.20 -37.43 -41.30
CA LEU A 48 34.75 -36.04 -41.30
C LEU A 48 35.12 -35.32 -42.61
N ARG A 49 36.36 -35.46 -43.07
CA ARG A 49 36.83 -34.83 -44.31
C ARG A 49 36.10 -35.34 -45.54
N SER A 50 35.86 -36.65 -45.64
CA SER A 50 35.14 -37.25 -46.76
C SER A 50 33.66 -36.86 -46.74
N GLY A 51 33.05 -36.76 -45.58
CA GLY A 51 31.66 -36.29 -45.40
C GLY A 51 31.48 -34.84 -45.83
N ILE A 52 32.34 -33.91 -45.37
CA ILE A 52 32.30 -32.49 -45.76
C ILE A 52 32.59 -32.32 -47.26
N ARG A 53 33.61 -32.98 -47.80
CA ARG A 53 33.92 -32.87 -49.23
C ARG A 53 32.86 -33.52 -50.11
N GLY A 54 32.32 -34.65 -49.69
CA GLY A 54 31.26 -35.33 -50.42
C GLY A 54 29.95 -34.54 -50.47
N SER A 55 29.69 -33.64 -49.46
CA SER A 55 28.52 -32.77 -49.43
C SER A 55 28.67 -31.49 -50.23
N VAL A 56 29.90 -30.91 -50.31
CA VAL A 56 30.12 -29.57 -50.88
C VAL A 56 30.49 -29.59 -52.38
N SER A 57 31.10 -30.68 -52.92
CA SER A 57 31.57 -30.65 -54.29
C SER A 57 31.32 -31.95 -55.07
N ALA A 58 30.52 -31.88 -56.13
CA ALA A 58 30.36 -32.97 -57.09
C ALA A 58 31.57 -33.14 -58.02
N ARG A 59 32.49 -32.15 -58.09
CA ARG A 59 33.64 -32.12 -59.08
C ARG A 59 34.99 -32.45 -58.48
N ALA A 60 35.19 -32.34 -57.15
CA ALA A 60 36.49 -32.64 -56.52
C ALA A 60 36.51 -34.08 -56.01
N GLN A 61 36.49 -35.01 -56.90
CA GLN A 61 36.61 -36.44 -56.57
C GLN A 61 38.06 -36.82 -56.38
N ARG A 62 38.51 -37.04 -55.16
CA ARG A 62 39.74 -37.74 -54.88
C ARG A 62 39.55 -39.24 -55.13
N ARG A 63 40.51 -39.88 -55.69
CA ARG A 63 40.54 -41.33 -55.84
C ARG A 63 41.29 -41.91 -54.67
N TYR A 64 40.61 -42.78 -53.89
CA TYR A 64 41.19 -43.50 -52.77
C TYR A 64 41.41 -44.96 -53.18
N VAL A 65 42.55 -45.51 -52.83
CA VAL A 65 42.81 -46.93 -52.96
C VAL A 65 42.64 -47.52 -51.59
N LEU A 66 41.75 -48.48 -51.48
CA LEU A 66 41.48 -49.14 -50.21
C LEU A 66 42.26 -50.43 -50.13
N LEU A 67 43.06 -50.53 -49.10
CA LEU A 67 43.86 -51.71 -48.77
C LEU A 67 43.33 -52.29 -47.47
N ASN A 68 43.23 -53.59 -47.42
CA ASN A 68 42.99 -54.30 -46.17
C ASN A 68 44.34 -54.70 -45.57
N GLY A 69 44.55 -54.30 -44.34
CA GLY A 69 45.66 -54.78 -43.53
C GLY A 69 45.24 -55.91 -42.60
N VAL A 70 46.04 -56.91 -42.48
CA VAL A 70 45.80 -58.01 -41.52
C VAL A 70 46.61 -57.75 -40.25
N THR A 71 45.95 -57.76 -39.12
CA THR A 71 46.60 -57.59 -37.83
C THR A 71 47.27 -58.90 -37.36
N ALA A 72 48.15 -58.83 -36.39
CA ALA A 72 48.80 -60.01 -35.78
C ALA A 72 47.81 -61.05 -35.26
N GLN A 73 46.56 -60.65 -35.00
CA GLN A 73 45.44 -61.51 -34.56
C GLN A 73 44.64 -62.10 -35.71
N GLY A 74 45.09 -61.89 -36.98
CA GLY A 74 44.41 -62.40 -38.17
C GLY A 74 43.14 -61.65 -38.56
N LYS A 75 42.82 -60.50 -37.94
CA LYS A 75 41.66 -59.66 -38.28
C LYS A 75 42.01 -58.69 -39.39
N ALA A 76 41.19 -58.70 -40.42
CA ALA A 76 41.32 -57.71 -41.50
C ALA A 76 40.74 -56.36 -41.09
N ARG A 77 41.48 -55.27 -41.32
CA ARG A 77 41.00 -53.89 -41.18
C ARG A 77 41.40 -53.04 -42.41
N LEU A 78 40.64 -52.01 -42.65
CA LEU A 78 40.93 -51.04 -43.69
C LEU A 78 42.21 -50.25 -43.36
N VAL A 79 43.08 -50.09 -44.37
CA VAL A 79 44.30 -49.28 -44.30
C VAL A 79 44.09 -48.01 -45.11
N LEU A 80 44.26 -46.88 -44.48
CA LEU A 80 44.06 -45.56 -45.09
C LEU A 80 45.23 -44.63 -44.78
N GLY A 81 45.53 -43.74 -45.72
CA GLY A 81 46.50 -42.68 -45.51
C GLY A 81 47.94 -43.16 -45.41
N ASP A 82 48.62 -42.79 -44.34
CA ASP A 82 50.06 -42.95 -44.15
C ASP A 82 50.50 -44.34 -43.63
N GLU A 83 49.55 -45.28 -43.42
CA GLU A 83 49.86 -46.65 -43.00
C GLU A 83 50.46 -47.51 -44.10
N ALA A 84 50.27 -47.13 -45.35
CA ALA A 84 50.89 -47.81 -46.52
C ALA A 84 51.35 -46.80 -47.58
N GLU A 85 52.52 -46.97 -48.05
CA GLU A 85 53.12 -46.18 -49.13
C GLU A 85 53.04 -46.88 -50.49
N ARG A 86 52.91 -46.06 -51.55
CA ARG A 86 52.88 -46.57 -52.88
C ARG A 86 54.34 -46.77 -53.35
N VAL A 87 54.68 -47.99 -53.65
CA VAL A 87 56.03 -48.34 -54.12
C VAL A 87 55.90 -48.91 -55.53
N LYS A 88 56.94 -48.76 -56.37
CA LYS A 88 57.05 -49.47 -57.64
C LYS A 88 57.88 -50.70 -57.45
N ASP A 89 57.34 -51.88 -57.86
CA ASP A 89 58.10 -53.12 -57.89
C ASP A 89 59.23 -53.07 -58.90
N ALA A 90 60.14 -54.03 -58.82
CA ALA A 90 61.28 -54.11 -59.73
C ALA A 90 60.88 -54.13 -61.23
N ASP A 91 59.64 -54.57 -61.53
CA ASP A 91 59.06 -54.57 -62.87
C ASP A 91 58.33 -53.25 -63.23
N GLY A 92 58.43 -52.21 -62.37
CA GLY A 92 57.78 -50.92 -62.57
C GLY A 92 56.28 -50.89 -62.30
N LYS A 93 55.69 -51.98 -61.85
CA LYS A 93 54.27 -52.04 -61.50
C LYS A 93 54.01 -51.36 -60.18
N PRO A 94 52.88 -50.61 -60.04
CA PRO A 94 52.53 -49.94 -58.80
C PRO A 94 52.15 -51.00 -57.76
N GLY A 95 52.86 -51.01 -56.66
CA GLY A 95 52.57 -51.83 -55.45
C GLY A 95 52.35 -50.96 -54.20
N TYR A 96 52.05 -51.57 -53.11
CA TYR A 96 51.88 -50.88 -51.80
C TYR A 96 52.69 -51.64 -50.73
N ARG A 97 53.41 -50.88 -49.90
CA ARG A 97 54.19 -51.40 -48.79
C ARG A 97 53.65 -50.79 -47.47
N LEU A 98 53.69 -51.56 -46.41
CA LEU A 98 53.43 -51.06 -45.08
C LEU A 98 54.46 -50.03 -44.65
N THR A 99 54.03 -48.89 -44.17
CA THR A 99 54.91 -47.90 -43.54
C THR A 99 55.17 -48.33 -42.06
N ASP A 100 56.20 -47.71 -41.45
CA ASP A 100 56.49 -47.90 -40.03
C ASP A 100 55.32 -47.60 -39.15
N GLU A 101 54.44 -46.69 -39.54
CA GLU A 101 53.25 -46.31 -38.86
C GLU A 101 52.15 -47.39 -38.93
N GLY A 102 52.01 -48.03 -40.10
CA GLY A 102 51.11 -49.18 -40.24
C GLY A 102 51.55 -50.38 -39.39
N ILE A 103 52.88 -50.63 -39.30
CA ILE A 103 53.43 -51.66 -38.45
C ILE A 103 53.23 -51.33 -36.98
N ARG A 104 53.42 -50.11 -36.55
CA ARG A 104 53.13 -49.63 -35.17
C ARG A 104 51.66 -49.82 -34.77
N LEU A 105 50.78 -49.66 -35.75
CA LEU A 105 49.35 -49.86 -35.57
C LEU A 105 48.92 -51.33 -35.67
N GLY A 106 49.85 -52.24 -35.60
CA GLY A 106 49.66 -53.68 -35.50
C GLY A 106 49.32 -54.40 -36.80
N LEU A 107 49.59 -53.80 -37.95
CA LEU A 107 49.43 -54.47 -39.24
C LEU A 107 50.64 -55.31 -39.52
N THR A 108 50.45 -56.56 -39.97
CA THR A 108 51.53 -57.52 -40.31
C THR A 108 51.65 -57.73 -41.77
N ARG A 109 50.58 -57.63 -42.53
CA ARG A 109 50.59 -57.74 -44.00
C ARG A 109 49.49 -56.95 -44.66
N LEU A 110 49.67 -56.58 -45.93
CA LEU A 110 48.63 -55.98 -46.76
C LEU A 110 47.98 -57.07 -47.61
N GLU A 111 46.64 -57.14 -47.52
CA GLU A 111 45.86 -57.88 -48.50
C GLU A 111 45.03 -56.86 -49.26
N TRP A 112 45.15 -56.85 -50.56
CA TRP A 112 44.51 -55.85 -51.31
C TRP A 112 43.28 -56.26 -52.12
N GLN A 113 42.21 -55.41 -51.92
CA GLN A 113 41.19 -55.21 -52.89
C GLN A 113 41.33 -53.79 -53.42
N ALA A 114 41.78 -53.70 -54.68
CA ALA A 114 41.89 -52.38 -55.31
C ALA A 114 40.51 -51.86 -55.70
N ALA A 115 39.82 -51.29 -54.76
CA ALA A 115 38.59 -50.53 -55.02
C ALA A 115 38.92 -49.05 -54.98
N VAL A 116 38.59 -48.34 -56.04
CA VAL A 116 38.77 -46.89 -56.11
C VAL A 116 37.46 -46.23 -55.79
N TYR A 117 37.39 -45.55 -54.64
CA TYR A 117 36.22 -44.83 -54.20
C TYR A 117 36.42 -43.32 -54.34
N ASN A 118 35.32 -42.60 -54.58
CA ASN A 118 35.30 -41.13 -54.43
C ASN A 118 35.00 -40.79 -52.96
N ASP A 119 35.04 -39.49 -52.57
CA ASP A 119 34.78 -39.04 -51.21
C ASP A 119 33.44 -39.55 -50.65
N ARG A 120 32.38 -39.65 -51.44
CA ARG A 120 31.07 -40.22 -51.01
C ARG A 120 31.16 -41.73 -50.78
N GLY A 121 31.85 -42.46 -51.67
CA GLY A 121 32.07 -43.89 -51.51
C GLY A 121 32.90 -44.20 -50.28
N LEU A 122 33.99 -43.44 -50.03
CA LEU A 122 34.79 -43.56 -48.84
C LEU A 122 33.98 -43.30 -47.57
N HIS A 123 33.22 -42.23 -47.58
CA HIS A 123 32.36 -41.88 -46.43
C HIS A 123 31.31 -42.99 -46.13
N GLY A 124 30.66 -43.51 -47.17
CA GLY A 124 29.70 -44.60 -47.03
C GLY A 124 30.35 -45.87 -46.49
N LEU A 125 31.55 -46.19 -46.97
CA LEU A 125 32.29 -47.36 -46.53
C LEU A 125 32.75 -47.26 -45.05
N LEU A 126 33.35 -46.10 -44.68
CA LEU A 126 33.73 -45.83 -43.28
C LEU A 126 32.51 -45.86 -42.36
N ARG A 127 31.40 -45.32 -42.81
CA ARG A 127 30.14 -45.34 -42.07
C ARG A 127 29.68 -46.78 -41.78
N HIS A 128 29.71 -47.64 -42.84
CA HIS A 128 29.21 -49.02 -42.70
C HIS A 128 30.19 -49.90 -41.91
N TRP A 129 31.47 -49.87 -42.21
CA TRP A 129 32.42 -50.80 -41.64
C TRP A 129 33.00 -50.42 -40.28
N ILE A 130 33.20 -49.11 -40.05
CA ILE A 130 33.82 -48.61 -38.84
C ILE A 130 32.75 -48.09 -37.88
N TYR A 131 31.84 -47.26 -38.37
CA TYR A 131 30.80 -46.62 -37.52
C TYR A 131 29.48 -47.38 -37.51
N ARG A 132 29.44 -48.62 -38.03
CA ARG A 132 28.30 -49.55 -37.98
C ARG A 132 26.96 -48.92 -38.37
N ASP A 133 26.95 -48.14 -39.45
CA ASP A 133 25.84 -47.34 -39.96
C ASP A 133 25.32 -46.29 -38.96
N GLY A 134 26.01 -46.06 -37.85
CA GLY A 134 25.72 -44.99 -36.90
C GLY A 134 26.14 -43.63 -37.43
N ASP A 135 25.29 -42.61 -37.17
CA ASP A 135 25.69 -41.24 -37.39
C ASP A 135 26.55 -40.73 -36.22
N LEU A 136 27.50 -39.81 -36.48
CA LEU A 136 28.28 -39.17 -35.41
C LEU A 136 27.42 -38.54 -34.34
N TRP A 137 26.15 -38.20 -34.66
CA TRP A 137 25.17 -37.70 -33.71
C TRP A 137 24.87 -38.75 -32.60
N SER A 138 24.82 -40.04 -32.95
CA SER A 138 24.55 -41.08 -31.94
C SER A 138 25.60 -41.09 -30.83
N TYR A 139 26.84 -40.74 -31.14
CA TYR A 139 27.93 -40.59 -30.16
C TYR A 139 27.84 -39.27 -29.35
N ALA A 140 27.39 -38.19 -29.99
CA ALA A 140 27.26 -36.89 -29.34
C ALA A 140 25.95 -36.71 -28.58
N ALA A 141 24.93 -37.51 -28.89
CA ALA A 141 23.58 -37.37 -28.32
C ALA A 141 23.52 -37.45 -26.81
N ARG A 142 24.15 -38.46 -26.21
CA ARG A 142 24.17 -38.68 -24.73
C ARG A 142 24.84 -37.49 -24.01
N PRO A 143 26.08 -37.06 -24.37
CA PRO A 143 26.72 -35.88 -23.79
C PRO A 143 25.92 -34.62 -24.00
N PHE A 144 25.28 -34.44 -25.18
CA PHE A 144 24.47 -33.30 -25.52
C PHE A 144 23.23 -33.19 -24.62
N TYR A 145 22.42 -34.26 -24.51
CA TYR A 145 21.23 -34.24 -23.68
C TYR A 145 21.57 -34.13 -22.18
N GLY A 146 22.66 -34.75 -21.73
CA GLY A 146 23.13 -34.62 -20.35
C GLY A 146 23.52 -33.17 -20.00
N SER A 147 24.31 -32.52 -20.86
CA SER A 147 24.71 -31.13 -20.65
C SER A 147 23.55 -30.14 -20.84
N LEU A 148 22.60 -30.43 -21.74
CA LEU A 148 21.39 -29.65 -21.93
C LEU A 148 20.47 -29.71 -20.69
N ALA A 149 20.31 -30.89 -20.08
CA ALA A 149 19.54 -31.05 -18.87
C ALA A 149 20.15 -30.27 -17.69
N LEU A 150 21.47 -30.33 -17.54
CA LEU A 150 22.19 -29.53 -16.52
C LEU A 150 22.10 -28.03 -16.80
N PHE A 151 22.17 -27.61 -18.06
CA PHE A 151 21.95 -26.20 -18.44
C PHE A 151 20.53 -25.75 -18.09
N ALA A 152 19.50 -26.54 -18.45
CA ALA A 152 18.11 -26.25 -18.12
C ALA A 152 17.91 -26.10 -16.61
N LEU A 153 18.48 -27.00 -15.79
CA LEU A 153 18.47 -26.88 -14.35
C LEU A 153 19.16 -25.59 -13.88
N GLY A 154 20.30 -25.25 -14.48
CA GLY A 154 21.04 -24.03 -14.20
C GLY A 154 20.22 -22.76 -14.45
N LEU A 155 19.33 -22.77 -15.47
CA LEU A 155 18.47 -21.62 -15.79
C LEU A 155 17.53 -21.25 -14.64
N PHE A 156 17.03 -22.21 -13.86
CA PHE A 156 16.19 -21.93 -12.68
C PHE A 156 16.91 -21.05 -11.65
N VAL A 157 18.23 -21.15 -11.55
CA VAL A 157 19.05 -20.37 -10.61
C VAL A 157 19.57 -19.08 -11.25
N THR A 158 19.96 -19.12 -12.52
CA THR A 158 20.65 -18.01 -13.17
C THR A 158 19.70 -16.94 -13.70
N VAL A 159 18.53 -17.32 -14.26
CA VAL A 159 17.55 -16.37 -14.80
C VAL A 159 17.03 -15.39 -13.76
N PRO A 160 16.61 -15.82 -12.54
CA PRO A 160 16.20 -14.89 -11.49
C PRO A 160 17.31 -13.90 -11.10
N LYS A 161 18.57 -14.37 -11.02
CA LYS A 161 19.72 -13.52 -10.69
C LYS A 161 19.98 -12.48 -11.77
N ASP A 162 19.91 -12.86 -13.04
CA ASP A 162 20.11 -11.94 -14.17
C ASP A 162 18.96 -10.93 -14.28
N ARG A 163 17.71 -11.35 -14.02
CA ARG A 163 16.55 -10.45 -13.93
C ARG A 163 16.72 -9.41 -12.81
N ALA A 164 17.10 -9.85 -11.61
CA ALA A 164 17.37 -8.95 -10.49
C ALA A 164 18.51 -7.97 -10.82
N ARG A 165 19.59 -8.45 -11.45
CA ARG A 165 20.71 -7.61 -11.88
C ARG A 165 20.29 -6.59 -12.94
N ARG A 166 19.53 -6.99 -13.95
CA ARG A 166 19.00 -6.07 -14.99
C ARG A 166 18.07 -5.03 -14.37
N ALA A 167 17.25 -5.41 -13.38
CA ALA A 167 16.41 -4.48 -12.65
C ALA A 167 17.24 -3.43 -11.89
N ILE A 168 18.32 -3.85 -11.20
CA ILE A 168 19.24 -2.94 -10.50
C ILE A 168 19.93 -1.99 -11.49
N LEU A 169 20.39 -2.49 -12.64
CA LEU A 169 21.05 -1.66 -13.66
C LEU A 169 20.09 -0.66 -14.31
N LYS A 170 18.81 -1.04 -14.48
CA LYS A 170 17.77 -0.20 -15.09
C LYS A 170 17.18 0.81 -14.13
N HIS A 171 16.89 0.39 -12.91
CA HIS A 171 16.16 1.19 -11.92
C HIS A 171 17.03 1.73 -10.79
N GLY A 172 18.31 1.33 -10.72
CA GLY A 172 19.21 1.67 -9.63
C GLY A 172 19.09 0.74 -8.44
N CYS A 173 19.93 0.97 -7.43
CA CYS A 173 19.91 0.25 -6.15
C CYS A 173 19.57 1.22 -5.02
N ARG A 174 18.56 0.87 -4.21
CA ARG A 174 18.22 1.65 -3.01
C ARG A 174 19.30 1.47 -1.96
N LEU A 175 19.86 2.58 -1.47
CA LEU A 175 20.85 2.60 -0.40
C LEU A 175 20.21 2.82 0.96
N LYS A 176 19.36 3.87 1.08
CA LYS A 176 18.71 4.27 2.32
C LYS A 176 17.29 4.78 2.04
N GLY A 177 16.50 4.93 3.11
CA GLY A 177 15.16 5.50 3.06
C GLY A 177 14.05 4.47 3.27
N PRO A 178 12.78 4.83 3.05
CA PRO A 178 11.63 3.95 3.20
C PRO A 178 11.64 2.81 2.18
N GLU A 179 11.02 1.68 2.55
CA GLU A 179 10.98 0.46 1.73
C GLU A 179 9.58 0.17 1.21
N LEU A 180 9.43 0.11 -0.11
CA LEU A 180 8.21 -0.41 -0.72
C LEU A 180 8.28 -1.94 -0.76
N LEU A 181 7.34 -2.59 -0.09
CA LEU A 181 7.31 -4.03 0.17
C LEU A 181 6.03 -4.66 -0.37
N THR A 182 6.06 -5.97 -0.56
CA THR A 182 4.84 -6.77 -0.67
C THR A 182 4.18 -6.94 0.70
N ALA A 183 2.88 -7.27 0.73
CA ALA A 183 2.16 -7.49 2.00
C ALA A 183 2.81 -8.61 2.85
N ALA A 184 3.31 -9.66 2.21
CA ALA A 184 3.99 -10.76 2.89
C ALA A 184 5.32 -10.33 3.54
N GLU A 185 6.13 -9.57 2.82
CA GLU A 185 7.40 -9.01 3.35
C GLU A 185 7.14 -8.02 4.48
N PHE A 186 6.11 -7.16 4.34
CA PHE A 186 5.69 -6.23 5.37
C PHE A 186 5.32 -6.96 6.66
N ASN A 187 4.43 -7.96 6.56
CA ASN A 187 4.02 -8.78 7.71
C ASN A 187 5.21 -9.49 8.35
N THR A 188 6.13 -10.03 7.54
CA THR A 188 7.33 -10.72 8.04
C THR A 188 8.27 -9.76 8.79
N LYS A 189 8.48 -8.54 8.27
CA LYS A 189 9.34 -7.55 8.90
C LYS A 189 8.70 -6.94 10.16
N LEU A 190 7.40 -6.72 10.13
CA LEU A 190 6.66 -6.13 11.23
C LEU A 190 6.41 -7.13 12.37
N GLY A 191 6.15 -8.40 12.03
CA GLY A 191 5.92 -9.50 12.98
C GLY A 191 7.17 -10.14 13.56
N ARG A 192 8.38 -9.71 13.20
CA ARG A 192 9.65 -10.18 13.79
C ARG A 192 9.88 -9.63 15.20
N SER A 193 8.94 -9.88 16.10
CA SER A 193 9.24 -9.99 17.51
C SER A 193 9.89 -11.37 17.75
N LYS A 194 10.95 -11.41 18.55
CA LYS A 194 11.85 -12.57 18.77
C LYS A 194 11.20 -13.79 19.45
N ARG A 195 9.91 -14.00 19.36
CA ARG A 195 9.21 -15.12 19.98
C ARG A 195 8.45 -15.96 18.95
N LEU A 196 8.95 -17.14 18.81
CA LEU A 196 8.34 -18.39 18.35
C LEU A 196 7.39 -18.37 17.14
N MET A 197 7.71 -19.21 16.20
CA MET A 197 7.18 -19.53 14.87
C MET A 197 5.68 -19.89 14.77
N LEU A 198 4.86 -19.71 15.79
CA LEU A 198 3.47 -20.19 15.89
C LEU A 198 2.42 -19.10 16.15
N TYR A 199 2.79 -17.83 16.15
CA TYR A 199 1.85 -16.76 16.41
C TYR A 199 1.46 -16.06 15.11
N LEU A 200 0.26 -16.33 14.63
CA LEU A 200 -0.44 -15.42 13.72
C LEU A 200 -0.60 -14.11 14.49
N PRO A 201 -0.08 -12.98 14.01
CA PRO A 201 -0.21 -11.73 14.75
C PRO A 201 -1.68 -11.35 14.82
N ASP A 202 -2.28 -11.42 16.00
CA ASP A 202 -3.53 -10.76 16.31
C ASP A 202 -3.34 -9.25 16.06
N GLY A 203 -4.23 -8.63 15.33
CA GLY A 203 -4.14 -7.21 15.04
C GLY A 203 -5.00 -6.82 13.85
N VAL A 204 -5.11 -5.50 13.60
CA VAL A 204 -5.89 -5.00 12.48
C VAL A 204 -5.31 -5.46 11.16
N ALA A 205 -6.14 -6.10 10.34
CA ALA A 205 -5.78 -6.61 9.04
C ALA A 205 -6.50 -5.83 7.93
N PHE A 206 -5.71 -5.32 6.98
CA PHE A 206 -6.22 -4.65 5.80
C PHE A 206 -6.14 -5.59 4.60
N ALA A 207 -7.28 -5.89 3.98
CA ALA A 207 -7.34 -6.70 2.78
C ALA A 207 -6.72 -5.96 1.59
N ASN A 208 -5.94 -6.71 0.79
CA ASN A 208 -5.31 -6.21 -0.42
C ASN A 208 -5.72 -7.05 -1.62
N GLU A 209 -6.48 -6.47 -2.56
CA GLU A 209 -6.93 -7.16 -3.77
C GLU A 209 -5.83 -7.31 -4.83
N LYS A 210 -4.74 -6.54 -4.74
CA LYS A 210 -3.60 -6.67 -5.66
C LYS A 210 -2.69 -7.84 -5.27
N MET A 211 -3.17 -9.07 -5.48
CA MET A 211 -2.32 -10.24 -5.46
C MET A 211 -1.86 -10.57 -6.88
N GLY A 212 -0.56 -10.55 -7.11
CA GLY A 212 0.03 -11.03 -8.36
C GLY A 212 -0.26 -12.53 -8.56
N TRP A 213 -0.36 -12.96 -9.83
CA TRP A 213 -0.53 -14.38 -10.18
C TRP A 213 0.59 -15.27 -9.59
N SER A 214 1.81 -14.78 -9.56
CA SER A 214 2.96 -15.45 -8.92
C SER A 214 2.78 -15.64 -7.42
N ASP A 215 2.17 -14.67 -6.72
CA ASP A 215 1.97 -14.75 -5.28
C ASP A 215 0.90 -15.80 -4.92
N ARG A 216 -0.08 -16.00 -5.80
CA ARG A 216 -1.10 -17.06 -5.63
C ARG A 216 -0.55 -18.47 -5.76
N LEU A 217 0.44 -18.69 -6.65
CA LEU A 217 1.00 -20.01 -6.93
C LEU A 217 2.12 -20.43 -5.97
N PHE A 218 2.99 -19.51 -5.59
CA PHE A 218 4.23 -19.85 -4.88
C PHE A 218 4.22 -19.47 -3.40
N ASN A 219 3.26 -18.67 -2.94
CA ASN A 219 3.24 -18.20 -1.56
C ASN A 219 1.93 -18.58 -0.87
N LYS A 220 1.83 -19.86 -0.46
CA LYS A 220 0.67 -20.39 0.30
C LYS A 220 0.37 -19.64 1.60
N ASN A 221 1.31 -18.84 2.12
CA ASN A 221 1.18 -18.01 3.33
C ASN A 221 1.08 -16.51 3.02
N SER A 222 1.06 -16.08 1.77
CA SER A 222 0.75 -14.71 1.41
C SER A 222 -0.76 -14.51 1.50
N SER A 223 -1.22 -14.31 2.73
CA SER A 223 -2.53 -13.70 2.92
C SER A 223 -2.53 -12.37 2.16
N GLY A 224 -3.50 -12.12 1.31
CA GLY A 224 -3.71 -10.80 0.68
C GLY A 224 -4.05 -9.71 1.69
N TRP A 225 -3.44 -9.77 2.88
CA TRP A 225 -3.68 -8.92 4.03
C TRP A 225 -2.38 -8.33 4.52
N ALA A 226 -2.35 -7.01 4.72
CA ALA A 226 -1.30 -6.35 5.48
C ALA A 226 -1.80 -6.14 6.92
N ARG A 227 -1.03 -6.59 7.90
CA ARG A 227 -1.44 -6.59 9.32
C ARG A 227 -0.62 -5.64 10.16
N ILE A 228 -1.29 -4.93 11.05
CA ILE A 228 -0.66 -4.16 12.12
C ILE A 228 -0.83 -4.97 13.41
N PRO A 229 0.27 -5.39 14.07
CA PRO A 229 0.21 -6.17 15.30
C PRO A 229 -0.55 -5.45 16.41
N ARG A 230 -1.29 -6.20 17.24
CA ARG A 230 -2.11 -5.67 18.33
C ARG A 230 -1.33 -4.78 19.31
N GLU A 231 -0.06 -5.10 19.54
CA GLU A 231 0.85 -4.32 20.39
C GLU A 231 1.15 -2.93 19.82
N ARG A 232 0.97 -2.74 18.50
CA ARG A 232 1.27 -1.48 17.79
C ARG A 232 0.03 -0.66 17.46
N GLU A 233 -1.16 -1.17 17.71
CA GLU A 233 -2.42 -0.45 17.46
C GLU A 233 -2.51 0.84 18.28
N GLY A 234 -2.06 0.81 19.55
CA GLY A 234 -2.02 1.99 20.42
C GLY A 234 -1.10 3.12 19.95
N MET A 235 -0.28 2.87 18.89
CA MET A 235 0.54 3.91 18.26
C MET A 235 -0.22 4.73 17.22
N HIS A 236 -1.54 4.69 17.25
CA HIS A 236 -2.48 5.47 16.45
C HIS A 236 -2.38 5.32 14.93
N PHE A 237 -3.41 5.77 14.25
CA PHE A 237 -3.57 5.67 12.79
C PHE A 237 -3.93 7.05 12.20
N VAL A 238 -3.38 7.37 11.04
CA VAL A 238 -3.81 8.49 10.21
C VAL A 238 -4.20 7.98 8.83
N LEU A 239 -5.37 8.37 8.36
CA LEU A 239 -5.86 8.12 7.00
C LEU A 239 -5.95 9.46 6.28
N ALA A 240 -5.07 9.69 5.32
CA ALA A 240 -4.94 10.97 4.66
C ALA A 240 -5.15 10.85 3.15
N GLY A 241 -5.97 11.74 2.60
CA GLY A 241 -6.38 11.79 1.20
C GLY A 241 -7.84 12.15 1.04
N ASP A 242 -8.29 12.28 -0.19
CA ASP A 242 -9.66 12.66 -0.52
C ASP A 242 -10.70 11.80 0.21
N SER A 243 -11.86 12.39 0.50
CA SER A 243 -13.02 11.64 0.97
C SER A 243 -13.47 10.68 -0.12
N GLY A 244 -13.23 9.38 0.08
CA GLY A 244 -13.48 8.39 -0.95
C GLY A 244 -13.65 6.97 -0.39
N PRO A 245 -13.98 6.02 -1.27
CA PRO A 245 -14.35 4.67 -0.87
C PRO A 245 -13.21 3.89 -0.19
N ALA A 246 -11.96 4.20 -0.48
CA ALA A 246 -10.81 3.54 0.16
C ALA A 246 -10.71 3.90 1.65
N LYS A 247 -10.96 5.17 2.03
CA LYS A 247 -10.98 5.59 3.44
C LYS A 247 -12.06 4.86 4.20
N ILE A 248 -13.28 4.84 3.63
CA ILE A 248 -14.43 4.12 4.21
C ILE A 248 -14.12 2.62 4.35
N ALA A 249 -13.55 2.00 3.32
CA ALA A 249 -13.18 0.58 3.36
C ALA A 249 -12.11 0.27 4.43
N ALA A 250 -11.11 1.14 4.59
CA ALA A 250 -10.08 0.98 5.61
C ALA A 250 -10.65 1.11 7.04
N ILE A 251 -11.47 2.15 7.29
CA ILE A 251 -12.11 2.35 8.60
C ILE A 251 -13.06 1.20 8.93
N ARG A 252 -13.85 0.72 7.96
CA ARG A 252 -14.73 -0.44 8.14
C ARG A 252 -13.97 -1.69 8.57
N GLN A 253 -12.79 -1.94 8.02
CA GLN A 253 -11.96 -3.08 8.42
C GLN A 253 -11.46 -2.92 9.86
N ILE A 254 -11.07 -1.72 10.28
CA ILE A 254 -10.69 -1.43 11.67
C ILE A 254 -11.87 -1.70 12.61
N LEU A 255 -13.06 -1.15 12.28
CA LEU A 255 -14.26 -1.32 13.09
C LEU A 255 -14.74 -2.78 13.15
N ALA A 256 -14.64 -3.51 12.03
CA ALA A 256 -14.99 -4.93 11.99
C ALA A 256 -14.10 -5.77 12.93
N GLU A 257 -12.79 -5.49 12.94
CA GLU A 257 -11.85 -6.15 13.85
C GLU A 257 -12.12 -5.78 15.31
N ALA A 258 -12.37 -4.50 15.61
CA ALA A 258 -12.74 -4.06 16.96
C ALA A 258 -14.04 -4.74 17.45
N ARG A 259 -15.05 -4.86 16.56
CA ARG A 259 -16.31 -5.57 16.83
C ARG A 259 -16.08 -7.06 17.09
N ALA A 260 -15.31 -7.73 16.24
CA ALA A 260 -15.03 -9.16 16.39
C ALA A 260 -14.32 -9.48 17.72
N ARG A 261 -13.52 -8.54 18.22
CA ARG A 261 -12.81 -8.65 19.50
C ARG A 261 -13.60 -8.18 20.71
N GLY A 262 -14.83 -7.67 20.51
CA GLY A 262 -15.66 -7.13 21.59
C GLY A 262 -15.10 -5.86 22.24
N GLU A 263 -14.23 -5.12 21.53
CA GLU A 263 -13.65 -3.87 22.00
C GLU A 263 -14.63 -2.71 21.84
N ALA A 264 -14.58 -1.73 22.75
CA ALA A 264 -15.42 -0.54 22.67
C ALA A 264 -14.94 0.44 21.60
N ALA A 265 -15.84 1.25 21.05
CA ALA A 265 -15.47 2.29 20.10
C ALA A 265 -16.28 3.57 20.30
N VAL A 266 -15.62 4.71 20.08
CA VAL A 266 -16.20 6.04 19.92
C VAL A 266 -15.99 6.43 18.47
N VAL A 267 -17.08 6.59 17.72
CA VAL A 267 -17.04 6.78 16.26
C VAL A 267 -17.67 8.11 15.90
N TYR A 268 -16.87 9.05 15.42
CA TYR A 268 -17.37 10.26 14.79
C TYR A 268 -17.59 9.98 13.30
N ASP A 269 -18.86 9.92 12.93
CA ASP A 269 -19.36 9.51 11.61
C ASP A 269 -20.28 10.60 11.01
N PRO A 270 -19.70 11.68 10.47
CA PRO A 270 -20.49 12.80 9.95
C PRO A 270 -21.32 12.45 8.71
N ALA A 271 -20.99 11.37 8.02
CA ALA A 271 -21.72 10.88 6.85
C ALA A 271 -22.70 9.75 7.15
N MET A 272 -22.73 9.23 8.38
CA MET A 272 -23.55 8.09 8.83
C MET A 272 -23.29 6.79 8.04
N GLU A 273 -22.05 6.61 7.58
CA GLU A 273 -21.61 5.47 6.78
C GLU A 273 -21.34 4.22 7.64
N TYR A 274 -20.84 4.44 8.87
CA TYR A 274 -20.50 3.36 9.80
C TYR A 274 -21.66 3.04 10.73
N LEU A 275 -22.46 4.06 11.09
CA LEU A 275 -23.66 3.90 11.90
C LEU A 275 -24.59 2.85 11.29
N ALA A 276 -24.91 2.96 10.00
CA ALA A 276 -25.82 2.05 9.31
C ALA A 276 -25.39 0.58 9.38
N GLN A 277 -24.10 0.32 9.48
CA GLN A 277 -23.52 -1.03 9.46
C GLN A 277 -23.24 -1.59 10.87
N PHE A 278 -22.84 -0.74 11.80
CA PHE A 278 -22.29 -1.21 13.09
C PHE A 278 -23.18 -0.91 14.30
N TYR A 279 -24.19 -0.04 14.17
CA TYR A 279 -25.06 0.31 15.28
C TYR A 279 -25.97 -0.85 15.68
N GLU A 280 -25.93 -1.23 16.96
CA GLU A 280 -26.68 -2.34 17.54
C GLU A 280 -27.19 -1.95 18.93
N PRO A 281 -28.48 -1.54 19.04
CA PRO A 281 -29.07 -1.10 20.32
C PRO A 281 -29.00 -2.15 21.44
N GLN A 282 -29.11 -3.44 21.06
CA GLN A 282 -29.08 -4.57 22.01
C GLN A 282 -27.69 -4.71 22.68
N ARG A 283 -26.63 -4.33 22.02
CA ARG A 283 -25.27 -4.29 22.57
C ARG A 283 -25.11 -3.16 23.60
N GLY A 284 -26.00 -2.19 23.61
CA GLY A 284 -25.97 -1.00 24.45
C GLY A 284 -25.34 0.21 23.73
N ASP A 285 -25.34 0.22 22.41
CA ASP A 285 -24.81 1.33 21.62
C ASP A 285 -25.59 2.61 21.83
N VAL A 286 -24.89 3.72 21.77
CA VAL A 286 -25.41 5.06 22.01
C VAL A 286 -25.20 5.90 20.74
N LEU A 287 -26.24 6.63 20.34
CA LEU A 287 -26.20 7.58 19.26
C LEU A 287 -26.33 9.01 19.78
N LEU A 288 -25.29 9.80 19.61
CA LEU A 288 -25.24 11.21 20.01
C LEU A 288 -25.47 12.10 18.77
N ASN A 289 -26.72 12.34 18.48
CA ASN A 289 -27.19 13.31 17.50
C ASN A 289 -28.50 13.91 18.02
N PRO A 290 -28.52 15.16 18.48
CA PRO A 290 -29.71 15.77 19.08
C PRO A 290 -30.97 15.78 18.19
N LEU A 291 -30.81 15.61 16.89
CA LEU A 291 -31.92 15.61 15.94
C LEU A 291 -32.44 14.20 15.63
N ASP A 292 -31.75 13.16 16.11
CA ASP A 292 -32.16 11.77 15.95
C ASP A 292 -32.98 11.32 17.16
N ALA A 293 -34.07 10.58 16.91
CA ALA A 293 -34.96 10.09 17.94
C ALA A 293 -34.30 9.11 18.93
N ARG A 294 -33.16 8.50 18.54
CA ARG A 294 -32.39 7.56 19.38
C ARG A 294 -31.41 8.26 20.31
N CYS A 295 -31.29 9.60 20.24
CA CYS A 295 -30.38 10.36 21.10
C CYS A 295 -30.88 10.35 22.54
N PRO A 296 -30.05 9.92 23.51
CA PRO A 296 -30.44 9.94 24.92
C PRO A 296 -30.46 11.36 25.50
N PHE A 297 -31.11 11.53 26.66
CA PHE A 297 -30.98 12.75 27.45
C PHE A 297 -29.56 12.85 28.02
N TRP A 298 -29.00 14.03 27.90
CA TRP A 298 -27.67 14.35 28.42
C TRP A 298 -27.68 15.77 29.01
N THR A 299 -26.96 15.98 30.11
CA THR A 299 -26.78 17.30 30.70
C THR A 299 -25.31 17.54 31.09
N PRO A 300 -24.78 18.76 30.87
CA PRO A 300 -23.42 19.10 31.29
C PRO A 300 -23.21 19.04 32.79
N GLY A 301 -24.28 19.16 33.60
CA GLY A 301 -24.23 19.03 35.05
C GLY A 301 -23.79 17.65 35.54
N ASP A 302 -24.12 16.59 34.80
CA ASP A 302 -23.73 15.21 35.13
C ASP A 302 -22.25 14.93 34.76
N GLU A 303 -21.66 15.76 33.92
CA GLU A 303 -20.28 15.58 33.46
C GLU A 303 -19.24 16.18 34.41
N VAL A 304 -19.67 16.95 35.41
CA VAL A 304 -18.78 17.64 36.35
C VAL A 304 -18.95 17.04 37.75
N PRO A 305 -18.28 15.92 38.05
CA PRO A 305 -18.30 15.34 39.39
C PRO A 305 -17.59 16.24 40.42
N HIS A 306 -16.54 16.96 39.97
CA HIS A 306 -15.79 17.89 40.81
C HIS A 306 -15.79 19.30 40.18
N PRO A 307 -16.07 20.37 40.96
CA PRO A 307 -16.16 21.75 40.45
C PRO A 307 -14.93 22.22 39.62
N ALA A 308 -13.74 21.72 39.93
CA ALA A 308 -12.53 22.04 39.19
C ALA A 308 -12.56 21.57 37.73
N GLU A 309 -13.32 20.50 37.42
CA GLU A 309 -13.41 19.95 36.04
C GLU A 309 -14.29 20.81 35.13
N ALA A 310 -15.08 21.70 35.68
CA ALA A 310 -15.93 22.61 34.91
C ALA A 310 -15.10 23.52 33.97
N LEU A 311 -13.88 23.89 34.34
CA LEU A 311 -12.98 24.67 33.47
C LEU A 311 -12.46 23.83 32.31
N THR A 312 -12.20 22.56 32.51
CA THR A 312 -11.80 21.62 31.45
C THR A 312 -12.94 21.43 30.44
N LEU A 313 -14.17 21.23 30.95
CA LEU A 313 -15.38 21.14 30.13
C LEU A 313 -15.59 22.44 29.34
N ALA A 314 -15.37 23.61 29.97
CA ALA A 314 -15.45 24.91 29.31
C ALA A 314 -14.38 25.07 28.20
N ALA A 315 -13.19 24.58 28.41
CA ALA A 315 -12.13 24.60 27.39
C ALA A 315 -12.45 23.72 26.17
N SER A 316 -13.12 22.60 26.36
CA SER A 316 -13.57 21.70 25.29
C SER A 316 -14.73 22.28 24.48
N LEU A 317 -15.68 22.98 25.15
CA LEU A 317 -16.81 23.64 24.45
C LEU A 317 -16.39 24.91 23.70
N LEU A 318 -15.51 25.70 24.31
CA LEU A 318 -15.13 27.03 23.86
C LEU A 318 -13.60 27.09 23.58
N PRO A 319 -13.07 26.27 22.68
CA PRO A 319 -11.66 26.26 22.37
C PRO A 319 -11.26 27.60 21.71
N GLY A 320 -10.13 28.18 22.15
CA GLY A 320 -9.65 29.47 21.58
C GLY A 320 -10.43 30.71 22.00
N SER A 321 -11.48 30.59 22.79
CA SER A 321 -12.25 31.75 23.30
C SER A 321 -11.58 32.43 24.48
N ASP A 322 -12.09 33.62 24.83
CA ASP A 322 -11.65 34.38 26.01
C ASP A 322 -11.76 33.52 27.29
N VAL A 323 -10.75 33.61 28.14
CA VAL A 323 -10.72 32.96 29.46
C VAL A 323 -11.95 33.33 30.28
N THR A 324 -12.47 34.55 30.14
CA THR A 324 -13.68 35.01 30.85
C THR A 324 -14.92 34.23 30.44
N ALA A 325 -15.12 33.99 29.12
CA ALA A 325 -16.22 33.17 28.62
C ALA A 325 -16.19 31.76 29.21
N ARG A 326 -15.01 31.15 29.27
CA ARG A 326 -14.81 29.81 29.87
C ARG A 326 -15.13 29.81 31.38
N ARG A 327 -14.64 30.80 32.13
CA ARG A 327 -14.91 30.92 33.57
C ARG A 327 -16.39 31.10 33.86
N ILE A 328 -17.08 31.95 33.10
CA ILE A 328 -18.53 32.13 33.22
C ILE A 328 -19.26 30.84 32.93
N PHE A 329 -18.94 30.18 31.82
CA PHE A 329 -19.55 28.90 31.49
C PHE A 329 -19.30 27.83 32.57
N ALA A 330 -18.07 27.69 33.06
CA ALA A 330 -17.74 26.78 34.14
C ALA A 330 -18.54 27.06 35.42
N HIS A 331 -18.71 28.34 35.78
CA HIS A 331 -19.56 28.73 36.94
C HIS A 331 -21.03 28.32 36.72
N LEU A 332 -21.58 28.56 35.53
CA LEU A 332 -22.97 28.20 35.22
C LEU A 332 -23.19 26.68 35.26
N VAL A 333 -22.27 25.88 34.77
CA VAL A 333 -22.36 24.40 34.80
C VAL A 333 -22.27 23.85 36.22
N ASN A 334 -21.47 24.47 37.09
CA ASN A 334 -21.36 24.07 38.49
C ASN A 334 -22.68 24.25 39.29
N LEU A 335 -23.62 25.07 38.77
CA LEU A 335 -24.97 25.19 39.33
C LEU A 335 -25.88 24.01 38.93
N LYS A 336 -25.36 23.05 38.14
CA LYS A 336 -26.04 21.84 37.65
C LYS A 336 -27.38 22.10 36.95
N PRO A 337 -27.42 23.02 35.96
CA PRO A 337 -28.61 23.32 35.20
C PRO A 337 -29.02 22.17 34.29
N THR A 338 -30.31 22.14 33.95
CA THR A 338 -30.77 21.39 32.77
C THR A 338 -30.20 22.03 31.49
N PRO A 339 -30.11 21.30 30.37
CA PRO A 339 -29.65 21.87 29.09
C PRO A 339 -30.47 23.09 28.66
N GLU A 340 -31.76 23.10 28.90
CA GLU A 340 -32.66 24.19 28.56
C GLU A 340 -32.40 25.44 29.43
N GLU A 341 -32.26 25.25 30.73
CA GLU A 341 -31.90 26.34 31.65
C GLU A 341 -30.55 26.94 31.30
N LEU A 342 -29.56 26.08 31.03
CA LEU A 342 -28.23 26.53 30.63
C LEU A 342 -28.28 27.34 29.32
N ALA A 343 -29.02 26.85 28.32
CA ALA A 343 -29.20 27.57 27.06
C ALA A 343 -29.92 28.91 27.24
N GLN A 344 -30.90 28.98 28.13
CA GLN A 344 -31.58 30.21 28.47
C GLN A 344 -30.64 31.20 29.16
N TRP A 345 -29.91 30.73 30.18
CA TRP A 345 -28.96 31.57 30.93
C TRP A 345 -27.88 32.16 30.00
N MET A 346 -27.26 31.33 29.21
CA MET A 346 -26.20 31.76 28.26
C MET A 346 -26.69 32.72 27.17
N SER A 347 -28.00 32.80 26.94
CA SER A 347 -28.57 33.61 25.87
C SER A 347 -28.90 35.04 26.30
N ARG A 348 -29.04 35.35 27.62
CA ARG A 348 -29.48 36.60 28.18
C ARG A 348 -28.45 37.14 29.16
N ALA A 349 -28.05 38.42 28.95
CA ALA A 349 -27.08 39.05 29.84
C ALA A 349 -27.57 39.13 31.27
N GLU A 350 -28.87 39.46 31.46
CA GLU A 350 -29.50 39.61 32.77
C GLU A 350 -29.48 38.30 33.58
N GLU A 351 -29.71 37.18 32.91
CA GLU A 351 -29.65 35.85 33.51
C GLU A 351 -28.26 35.47 33.99
N ILE A 352 -27.25 35.82 33.19
CA ILE A 352 -25.84 35.61 33.55
C ILE A 352 -25.47 36.51 34.73
N GLU A 353 -25.81 37.82 34.67
CA GLU A 353 -25.50 38.76 35.72
C GLU A 353 -26.14 38.39 37.04
N GLN A 354 -27.38 37.88 37.03
CA GLN A 354 -28.08 37.42 38.23
C GLN A 354 -27.29 36.26 38.92
N ARG A 355 -26.74 35.33 38.16
CA ARG A 355 -26.00 34.18 38.68
C ARG A 355 -24.56 34.51 39.08
N LEU A 356 -24.02 35.59 38.52
CA LEU A 356 -22.69 36.09 38.85
C LEU A 356 -22.69 37.15 39.96
N ARG A 357 -23.85 37.45 40.60
CA ARG A 357 -23.95 38.56 41.57
C ARG A 357 -22.92 38.56 42.67
N ASN A 358 -22.54 37.38 43.14
CA ASN A 358 -21.58 37.20 44.22
C ASN A 358 -20.16 36.83 43.72
N THR A 359 -19.86 37.10 42.45
CA THR A 359 -18.56 36.78 41.85
C THR A 359 -17.91 38.03 41.23
N GLU A 360 -16.58 38.06 41.22
CA GLU A 360 -15.79 39.12 40.57
C GLU A 360 -16.05 39.20 39.07
N MET A 361 -16.57 38.12 38.46
CA MET A 361 -16.80 38.02 37.02
C MET A 361 -17.93 38.93 36.50
N ARG A 362 -18.79 39.45 37.39
CA ARG A 362 -19.90 40.35 37.02
C ARG A 362 -19.42 41.62 36.37
N ALA A 363 -18.37 42.20 36.88
CA ALA A 363 -17.82 43.46 36.35
C ALA A 363 -17.27 43.26 34.93
N VAL A 364 -16.59 42.15 34.70
CA VAL A 364 -15.94 41.81 33.42
C VAL A 364 -16.93 41.51 32.29
N LEU A 365 -18.14 41.01 32.64
CA LEU A 365 -19.18 40.75 31.63
C LEU A 365 -19.67 42.02 30.93
N ARG A 366 -19.75 43.14 31.65
CA ARG A 366 -20.23 44.44 31.12
C ARG A 366 -19.23 45.08 30.18
N GLU A 367 -17.94 44.85 30.39
CA GLU A 367 -16.86 45.44 29.60
C GLU A 367 -16.55 44.72 28.29
N ARG A 368 -16.99 43.44 28.14
CA ARG A 368 -16.62 42.58 27.01
C ARG A 368 -17.84 42.02 26.27
N GLY A 369 -18.40 42.81 25.35
CA GLY A 369 -19.54 42.40 24.50
C GLY A 369 -19.32 41.10 23.72
N GLY A 370 -18.08 40.75 23.37
CA GLY A 370 -17.73 39.50 22.67
C GLY A 370 -17.98 38.21 23.49
N VAL A 371 -17.90 38.28 24.82
CA VAL A 371 -18.14 37.16 25.71
C VAL A 371 -19.58 36.65 25.60
N LEU A 372 -20.55 37.57 25.60
CA LEU A 372 -21.96 37.22 25.46
C LEU A 372 -22.26 36.58 24.07
N ALA A 373 -21.66 37.09 23.01
CA ALA A 373 -21.84 36.53 21.68
C ALA A 373 -21.32 35.08 21.60
N THR A 374 -20.15 34.83 22.18
CA THR A 374 -19.56 33.48 22.28
C THR A 374 -20.48 32.52 23.03
N LEU A 375 -20.98 32.94 24.20
CA LEU A 375 -21.89 32.11 25.02
C LEU A 375 -23.23 31.86 24.29
N LYS A 376 -23.81 32.86 23.62
CA LYS A 376 -25.02 32.69 22.82
C LYS A 376 -24.86 31.70 21.69
N THR A 377 -23.70 31.74 21.00
CA THR A 377 -23.41 30.79 19.93
C THR A 377 -23.39 29.35 20.46
N ALA A 378 -22.70 29.12 21.57
CA ALA A 378 -22.69 27.79 22.23
C ALA A 378 -24.08 27.37 22.74
N ALA A 379 -24.87 28.31 23.29
CA ALA A 379 -26.23 28.06 23.78
C ALA A 379 -27.16 27.48 22.71
N ASN A 380 -26.98 27.86 21.44
CA ASN A 380 -27.80 27.36 20.34
C ASN A 380 -27.69 25.84 20.18
N ALA A 381 -26.50 25.27 20.42
CA ALA A 381 -26.31 23.82 20.35
C ALA A 381 -27.06 23.08 21.47
N PHE A 382 -27.09 23.63 22.70
CA PHE A 382 -27.82 23.03 23.83
C PHE A 382 -29.35 23.05 23.64
N ARG A 383 -29.89 24.03 22.92
CA ARG A 383 -31.33 24.09 22.58
C ARG A 383 -31.77 22.95 21.67
N LEU A 384 -30.84 22.29 21.01
CA LEU A 384 -31.15 21.17 20.14
C LEU A 384 -31.26 19.84 20.90
N LEU A 385 -30.77 19.78 22.14
CA LEU A 385 -30.80 18.56 22.96
C LEU A 385 -32.21 18.07 23.21
N PRO A 386 -32.42 16.76 23.34
CA PRO A 386 -33.70 16.21 23.79
C PRO A 386 -33.97 16.61 25.23
N LYS A 387 -35.26 16.86 25.55
CA LYS A 387 -35.73 17.03 26.91
C LYS A 387 -35.76 15.66 27.61
N GLU A 388 -35.67 15.66 28.93
CA GLU A 388 -35.75 14.44 29.69
C GLU A 388 -37.10 13.71 29.48
N SER A 389 -38.20 14.48 29.25
CA SER A 389 -39.51 13.94 28.91
C SER A 389 -39.65 13.37 27.50
N GLU A 390 -38.72 13.66 26.60
CA GLU A 390 -38.75 13.23 25.18
C GLU A 390 -37.95 11.92 24.95
N THR A 391 -37.23 11.44 25.96
CA THR A 391 -36.39 10.26 25.84
C THR A 391 -36.42 9.44 27.13
N GLU A 392 -36.48 8.12 26.97
CA GLU A 392 -36.52 7.17 28.10
C GLU A 392 -35.11 6.89 28.67
N ARG A 393 -34.07 7.29 27.98
CA ARG A 393 -32.67 6.94 28.29
C ARG A 393 -31.88 8.19 28.70
N ARG A 394 -31.29 8.14 29.88
CA ARG A 394 -30.27 9.09 30.34
C ARG A 394 -28.90 8.52 30.11
N TRP A 395 -27.96 9.35 29.73
CA TRP A 395 -26.60 8.96 29.43
C TRP A 395 -25.59 10.04 29.84
N SER A 396 -24.40 9.63 30.30
CA SER A 396 -23.26 10.51 30.55
C SER A 396 -21.96 9.88 30.09
N THR A 397 -20.98 10.71 29.74
CA THR A 397 -19.64 10.23 29.39
C THR A 397 -18.96 9.57 30.59
N ALA A 398 -19.20 10.12 31.80
CA ALA A 398 -18.61 9.61 33.03
C ALA A 398 -19.09 8.20 33.39
N GLU A 399 -20.36 7.86 33.14
CA GLU A 399 -20.90 6.53 33.39
C GLU A 399 -20.46 5.55 32.29
N TRP A 400 -20.56 5.97 31.03
CA TRP A 400 -20.14 5.13 29.90
C TRP A 400 -18.66 4.77 29.99
N SER A 401 -17.77 5.70 30.34
CA SER A 401 -16.33 5.45 30.45
C SER A 401 -16.01 4.33 31.44
N LYS A 402 -16.76 4.20 32.53
CA LYS A 402 -16.58 3.13 33.51
C LYS A 402 -17.02 1.76 33.03
N THR A 403 -18.14 1.72 32.32
CA THR A 403 -18.74 0.46 31.86
C THR A 403 -18.22 0.01 30.51
N ARG A 404 -17.96 0.97 29.62
CA ARG A 404 -17.57 0.78 28.18
C ARG A 404 -18.48 -0.25 27.50
N LYS A 405 -19.76 -0.20 27.83
CA LYS A 405 -20.76 -1.08 27.26
C LYS A 405 -21.33 -0.45 26.00
N GLY A 406 -21.17 -1.18 24.89
CA GLY A 406 -21.57 -0.70 23.57
C GLY A 406 -20.61 0.33 22.96
N TRP A 407 -20.94 0.79 21.78
CA TRP A 407 -20.21 1.83 21.04
C TRP A 407 -20.93 3.17 21.15
N VAL A 408 -20.21 4.27 21.02
CA VAL A 408 -20.76 5.62 20.96
C VAL A 408 -20.57 6.17 19.54
N PHE A 409 -21.67 6.50 18.89
CA PHE A 409 -21.68 7.12 17.57
C PHE A 409 -22.05 8.59 17.69
N LEU A 410 -21.20 9.47 17.14
CA LEU A 410 -21.45 10.90 17.01
C LEU A 410 -21.72 11.20 15.54
N THR A 411 -22.91 11.67 15.22
CA THR A 411 -23.33 11.89 13.83
C THR A 411 -23.96 13.27 13.64
N SER A 412 -24.02 13.73 12.39
CA SER A 412 -24.70 14.97 12.03
C SER A 412 -25.19 14.94 10.58
N LYS A 413 -26.29 15.66 10.29
CA LYS A 413 -26.62 15.97 8.90
C LYS A 413 -25.74 17.11 8.39
N ALA A 414 -25.36 17.10 7.13
CA ALA A 414 -24.55 18.15 6.53
C ALA A 414 -25.15 19.57 6.72
N THR A 415 -26.48 19.68 6.64
CA THR A 415 -27.22 20.95 6.79
C THR A 415 -27.21 21.53 8.20
N THR A 416 -26.98 20.69 9.22
CA THR A 416 -27.03 21.09 10.64
C THR A 416 -25.72 20.93 11.38
N ARG A 417 -24.68 20.46 10.66
CA ARG A 417 -23.36 20.14 11.24
C ARG A 417 -22.73 21.33 11.96
N GLU A 418 -22.76 22.53 11.36
CA GLU A 418 -22.20 23.73 11.97
C GLU A 418 -22.86 24.09 13.30
N GLN A 419 -24.17 23.89 13.42
CA GLN A 419 -24.89 24.15 14.67
C GLN A 419 -24.59 23.13 15.75
N LEU A 420 -24.37 21.87 15.34
CA LEU A 420 -24.06 20.76 16.26
C LEU A 420 -22.58 20.65 16.60
N ARG A 421 -21.72 21.28 15.81
CA ARG A 421 -20.25 21.19 15.91
C ARG A 421 -19.71 21.43 17.35
N PRO A 422 -20.14 22.46 18.10
CA PRO A 422 -19.67 22.66 19.47
C PRO A 422 -20.02 21.51 20.40
N LEU A 423 -21.23 20.96 20.28
CA LEU A 423 -21.71 19.88 21.13
C LEU A 423 -21.05 18.54 20.80
N LEU A 424 -20.92 18.22 19.51
CA LEU A 424 -20.24 16.99 19.06
C LEU A 424 -18.76 17.02 19.48
N SER A 425 -18.11 18.18 19.36
CA SER A 425 -16.73 18.36 19.79
C SER A 425 -16.59 18.19 21.30
N LEU A 426 -17.51 18.79 22.06
CA LEU A 426 -17.55 18.65 23.53
C LEU A 426 -17.69 17.20 23.96
N TRP A 427 -18.67 16.46 23.43
CA TRP A 427 -18.87 15.04 23.78
C TRP A 427 -17.66 14.18 23.47
N LEU A 428 -17.06 14.38 22.29
CA LEU A 428 -15.89 13.63 21.90
C LEU A 428 -14.68 13.93 22.79
N ASP A 429 -14.46 15.20 23.10
CA ASP A 429 -13.33 15.62 23.93
C ASP A 429 -13.49 15.16 25.40
N LEU A 430 -14.73 15.17 25.92
CA LEU A 430 -15.04 14.59 27.22
C LEU A 430 -14.82 13.07 27.25
N LEU A 431 -15.24 12.36 26.21
CA LEU A 431 -14.96 10.92 26.08
C LEU A 431 -13.47 10.65 26.07
N ALA A 432 -12.70 11.46 25.33
CA ALA A 432 -11.23 11.36 25.33
C ALA A 432 -10.65 11.63 26.73
N LEU A 433 -11.11 12.69 27.40
CA LEU A 433 -10.71 13.02 28.77
C LEU A 433 -10.94 11.85 29.74
N ARG A 434 -12.13 11.25 29.70
CA ARG A 434 -12.51 10.17 30.63
C ARG A 434 -11.79 8.87 30.34
N VAL A 435 -11.76 8.44 29.07
CA VAL A 435 -11.19 7.15 28.68
C VAL A 435 -9.67 7.17 28.67
N MET A 436 -9.04 8.22 28.16
CA MET A 436 -7.59 8.24 27.99
C MET A 436 -6.83 8.62 29.26
N ASN A 437 -7.53 9.21 30.24
CA ASN A 437 -6.94 9.49 31.57
C ASN A 437 -7.02 8.32 32.54
N GLU A 438 -7.86 7.32 32.25
CA GLU A 438 -7.87 6.09 33.05
C GLU A 438 -6.64 5.26 32.66
N GLY A 439 -5.82 4.91 33.65
CA GLY A 439 -4.60 4.12 33.44
C GLY A 439 -4.89 2.76 32.80
N ALA A 440 -3.86 2.12 32.26
CA ALA A 440 -3.88 0.82 31.60
C ALA A 440 -4.50 -0.35 32.39
N SER A 441 -4.89 -0.12 33.64
CA SER A 441 -5.40 -1.14 34.57
C SER A 441 -6.77 -1.73 34.24
N MET A 442 -7.57 -1.07 33.41
CA MET A 442 -8.94 -1.53 33.08
C MET A 442 -9.04 -2.53 31.93
N GLY A 443 -7.94 -2.91 31.29
CA GLY A 443 -7.86 -4.05 30.35
C GLY A 443 -8.64 -3.95 29.04
N LYS A 444 -9.62 -3.04 28.90
CA LYS A 444 -10.47 -2.92 27.71
C LYS A 444 -9.97 -1.82 26.77
N LYS A 445 -9.59 -2.20 25.54
CA LYS A 445 -9.30 -1.23 24.50
C LYS A 445 -10.55 -0.47 24.08
N THR A 446 -10.40 0.83 23.86
CA THR A 446 -11.43 1.68 23.26
C THR A 446 -10.85 2.37 22.04
N TRP A 447 -11.49 2.20 20.90
CA TRP A 447 -11.11 2.83 19.64
C TRP A 447 -11.75 4.20 19.52
N PHE A 448 -10.97 5.21 19.19
CA PHE A 448 -11.47 6.52 18.78
C PHE A 448 -11.33 6.64 17.28
N VAL A 449 -12.42 6.57 16.55
CA VAL A 449 -12.43 6.64 15.08
C VAL A 449 -13.07 7.94 14.64
N LEU A 450 -12.26 8.86 14.12
CA LEU A 450 -12.65 10.20 13.73
C LEU A 450 -12.51 10.35 12.22
N ASP A 451 -13.56 10.09 11.48
CA ASP A 451 -13.52 10.04 10.01
C ASP A 451 -13.17 11.38 9.37
N GLU A 452 -13.55 12.49 9.98
CA GLU A 452 -13.31 13.85 9.49
C GLU A 452 -12.97 14.81 10.64
N LEU A 453 -11.74 14.66 11.19
CA LEU A 453 -11.34 15.42 12.38
C LEU A 453 -11.42 16.95 12.17
N GLY A 454 -11.07 17.45 10.98
CA GLY A 454 -11.09 18.87 10.66
C GLY A 454 -12.48 19.52 10.61
N SER A 455 -13.56 18.72 10.60
CA SER A 455 -14.93 19.24 10.64
C SER A 455 -15.42 19.55 12.07
N LEU A 456 -14.68 19.14 13.09
CA LEU A 456 -14.91 19.45 14.49
C LEU A 456 -14.20 20.74 14.92
N GLN A 457 -14.53 21.23 16.12
CA GLN A 457 -13.69 22.23 16.79
C GLN A 457 -12.39 21.58 17.28
N ARG A 458 -11.43 22.40 17.69
CA ARG A 458 -10.23 21.90 18.36
C ARG A 458 -10.62 21.11 19.60
N LEU A 459 -9.99 19.94 19.75
CA LEU A 459 -10.21 18.99 20.84
C LEU A 459 -8.98 18.98 21.78
N PRO A 460 -8.93 19.84 22.81
CA PRO A 460 -7.76 19.98 23.66
C PRO A 460 -7.36 18.69 24.37
N GLN A 461 -8.35 17.98 24.93
CA GLN A 461 -8.10 16.77 25.72
C GLN A 461 -7.65 15.60 24.84
N LEU A 462 -8.24 15.45 23.65
CA LEU A 462 -7.79 14.45 22.68
C LEU A 462 -6.37 14.76 22.21
N THR A 463 -6.08 16.02 21.91
CA THR A 463 -4.74 16.43 21.45
C THR A 463 -3.68 16.16 22.51
N GLU A 464 -3.92 16.52 23.76
CA GLU A 464 -3.06 16.24 24.89
C GLU A 464 -2.86 14.72 25.08
N ALA A 465 -3.94 13.94 25.04
CA ALA A 465 -3.88 12.50 25.22
C ALA A 465 -3.04 11.81 24.12
N VAL A 466 -3.20 12.24 22.86
CA VAL A 466 -2.45 11.69 21.73
C VAL A 466 -0.97 12.09 21.78
N THR A 467 -0.66 13.35 22.16
CA THR A 467 0.72 13.85 22.13
C THR A 467 1.54 13.44 23.36
N GLU A 468 0.96 13.43 24.55
CA GLU A 468 1.69 13.21 25.78
C GLU A 468 1.72 11.75 26.23
N ARG A 469 0.72 10.97 25.84
CA ARG A 469 0.49 9.62 26.38
C ARG A 469 0.65 8.51 25.33
N ARG A 470 1.76 8.54 24.59
CA ARG A 470 2.12 7.46 23.67
C ARG A 470 2.13 6.10 24.40
N GLY A 471 1.53 5.10 23.79
CA GLY A 471 1.54 3.74 24.30
C GLY A 471 0.38 3.37 25.24
N LEU A 472 -0.58 4.28 25.46
CA LEU A 472 -1.84 3.90 26.09
C LEU A 472 -2.63 2.95 25.18
N HIS A 473 -3.39 2.06 25.78
CA HIS A 473 -4.11 0.98 25.09
C HIS A 473 -5.22 1.43 24.14
N HIS A 474 -5.46 2.74 23.96
CA HIS A 474 -6.59 3.31 23.24
C HIS A 474 -6.16 3.82 21.84
N PRO A 475 -6.38 3.04 20.76
CA PRO A 475 -6.05 3.47 19.42
C PRO A 475 -6.91 4.66 18.97
N VAL A 476 -6.27 5.65 18.35
CA VAL A 476 -6.94 6.77 17.71
C VAL A 476 -6.73 6.68 16.21
N VAL A 477 -7.81 6.77 15.45
CA VAL A 477 -7.85 6.75 13.99
C VAL A 477 -8.31 8.11 13.51
N LEU A 478 -7.43 8.85 12.86
CA LEU A 478 -7.66 10.21 12.38
C LEU A 478 -7.86 10.23 10.87
N GLY A 479 -9.07 10.52 10.42
CA GLY A 479 -9.37 10.79 9.01
C GLY A 479 -9.08 12.25 8.68
N VAL A 480 -8.24 12.47 7.68
CA VAL A 480 -7.79 13.80 7.24
C VAL A 480 -8.03 13.96 5.74
N PRO A 481 -9.20 14.47 5.33
CA PRO A 481 -9.48 14.69 3.92
C PRO A 481 -8.73 15.90 3.34
N SER A 482 -8.47 16.92 4.14
CA SER A 482 -7.75 18.13 3.74
C SER A 482 -6.82 18.61 4.84
N ARG A 483 -5.56 18.83 4.48
CA ARG A 483 -4.58 19.43 5.39
C ARG A 483 -4.91 20.88 5.73
N ALA A 484 -5.38 21.66 4.76
CA ALA A 484 -5.77 23.04 4.97
C ALA A 484 -6.88 23.18 6.03
N GLN A 485 -7.84 22.26 6.03
CA GLN A 485 -8.90 22.21 7.04
C GLN A 485 -8.34 21.91 8.43
N MET A 486 -7.38 21.02 8.54
CA MET A 486 -6.69 20.73 9.80
C MET A 486 -5.89 21.94 10.31
N GLU A 487 -5.16 22.62 9.42
CA GLU A 487 -4.38 23.81 9.75
C GLU A 487 -5.29 24.98 10.21
N ALA A 488 -6.49 25.10 9.65
CA ALA A 488 -7.48 26.09 10.08
C ALA A 488 -7.96 25.85 11.53
N VAL A 489 -8.04 24.59 11.98
CA VAL A 489 -8.52 24.22 13.32
C VAL A 489 -7.38 24.15 14.35
N TYR A 490 -6.25 23.53 14.00
CA TYR A 490 -5.15 23.22 14.91
C TYR A 490 -3.91 24.10 14.72
N GLY A 491 -3.85 24.90 13.65
CA GLY A 491 -2.72 25.79 13.35
C GLY A 491 -1.41 25.02 13.29
N GLN A 492 -0.42 25.48 14.04
CA GLN A 492 0.94 24.89 14.10
C GLN A 492 0.96 23.50 14.76
N GLU A 493 -0.05 23.14 15.56
CA GLU A 493 -0.12 21.84 16.23
C GLU A 493 -0.52 20.71 15.29
N THR A 494 -0.97 21.02 14.06
CA THR A 494 -1.37 20.02 13.06
C THR A 494 -0.28 18.99 12.81
N ASP A 495 0.97 19.43 12.60
CA ASP A 495 2.08 18.51 12.35
C ASP A 495 2.44 17.68 13.60
N ALA A 496 2.38 18.29 14.78
CA ALA A 496 2.60 17.59 16.03
C ALA A 496 1.58 16.45 16.22
N LEU A 497 0.29 16.73 16.00
CA LEU A 497 -0.79 15.76 16.13
C LEU A 497 -0.68 14.61 15.11
N LEU A 498 -0.51 14.94 13.83
CA LEU A 498 -0.44 13.95 12.76
C LEU A 498 0.84 13.10 12.81
N SER A 499 1.93 13.64 13.35
CA SER A 499 3.19 12.90 13.48
C SER A 499 3.15 11.80 14.54
N GLN A 500 2.21 11.85 15.47
CA GLN A 500 2.08 10.84 16.53
C GLN A 500 1.66 9.46 16.01
N ALA A 501 0.94 9.43 14.89
CA ALA A 501 0.50 8.18 14.31
C ALA A 501 1.65 7.43 13.63
N ALA A 502 1.96 6.23 14.15
CA ALA A 502 2.98 5.36 13.55
C ALA A 502 2.46 4.61 12.32
N THR A 503 1.15 4.35 12.26
CA THR A 503 0.50 3.73 11.11
C THR A 503 -0.20 4.80 10.29
N ARG A 504 0.14 4.88 9.02
CA ARG A 504 -0.40 5.89 8.10
C ARG A 504 -0.94 5.20 6.86
N ILE A 505 -2.13 5.60 6.45
CA ILE A 505 -2.77 5.13 5.21
C ILE A 505 -2.89 6.34 4.29
N TRP A 506 -2.12 6.31 3.23
CA TRP A 506 -2.06 7.35 2.23
C TRP A 506 -2.96 6.99 1.06
N LEU A 507 -3.95 7.80 0.81
CA LEU A 507 -4.95 7.60 -0.22
C LEU A 507 -4.76 8.59 -1.36
N LYS A 508 -5.58 8.49 -2.41
CA LYS A 508 -5.61 9.47 -3.48
C LYS A 508 -5.81 10.88 -2.89
N ALA A 509 -5.04 11.82 -3.38
CA ALA A 509 -5.18 13.23 -3.05
C ALA A 509 -5.18 14.06 -4.34
N SER A 510 -6.34 14.66 -4.63
CA SER A 510 -6.52 15.50 -5.82
C SER A 510 -5.96 16.91 -5.61
N GLU A 511 -5.88 17.38 -4.36
CA GLU A 511 -5.27 18.65 -4.01
C GLU A 511 -3.73 18.56 -4.10
N PRO A 512 -3.04 19.40 -4.91
CA PRO A 512 -1.59 19.33 -5.09
C PRO A 512 -0.80 19.45 -3.77
N LYS A 513 -1.18 20.39 -2.90
CA LYS A 513 -0.52 20.59 -1.59
C LYS A 513 -0.62 19.36 -0.69
N MET A 514 -1.79 18.70 -0.71
CA MET A 514 -1.99 17.44 0.03
C MET A 514 -1.14 16.31 -0.56
N ALA A 515 -1.10 16.16 -1.88
CA ALA A 515 -0.28 15.17 -2.56
C ALA A 515 1.22 15.36 -2.29
N GLU A 516 1.71 16.60 -2.30
CA GLU A 516 3.09 16.93 -1.94
C GLU A 516 3.40 16.61 -0.47
N TRP A 517 2.48 16.95 0.44
CA TRP A 517 2.65 16.62 1.85
C TRP A 517 2.71 15.11 2.08
N ILE A 518 1.83 14.35 1.42
CA ILE A 518 1.85 12.88 1.47
C ILE A 518 3.18 12.35 0.92
N SER A 519 3.63 12.81 -0.22
CA SER A 519 4.91 12.41 -0.84
C SER A 519 6.09 12.65 0.11
N ARG A 520 6.16 13.84 0.72
CA ARG A 520 7.20 14.17 1.72
C ARG A 520 7.09 13.31 2.98
N SER A 521 5.87 13.00 3.43
CA SER A 521 5.63 12.17 4.62
C SER A 521 5.98 10.70 4.40
N ILE A 522 5.81 10.17 3.19
CA ILE A 522 6.28 8.85 2.76
C ILE A 522 7.80 8.82 2.85
N GLY A 523 8.47 9.88 2.38
CA GLY A 523 9.89 10.09 2.49
C GLY A 523 10.66 9.87 1.20
N GLU A 524 11.94 10.26 1.25
CA GLU A 524 12.88 10.18 0.14
C GLU A 524 13.75 8.93 0.25
N VAL A 525 14.11 8.39 -0.89
CA VAL A 525 15.06 7.27 -1.01
C VAL A 525 16.37 7.75 -1.62
N GLU A 526 17.48 7.29 -1.07
CA GLU A 526 18.78 7.41 -1.73
C GLU A 526 18.94 6.25 -2.70
N MET A 527 18.98 6.58 -3.98
CA MET A 527 19.14 5.63 -5.08
C MET A 527 20.51 5.79 -5.70
N GLU A 528 21.23 4.69 -5.86
CA GLU A 528 22.43 4.63 -6.67
C GLU A 528 22.05 4.26 -8.11
N ARG A 529 22.13 5.22 -9.03
CA ARG A 529 21.84 5.02 -10.45
C ARG A 529 23.12 4.81 -11.21
N PHE A 530 23.15 3.76 -12.02
CA PHE A 530 24.32 3.41 -12.82
C PHE A 530 24.22 4.04 -14.21
N ARG A 531 25.10 5.02 -14.51
CA ARG A 531 25.23 5.58 -15.86
C ARG A 531 26.37 4.89 -16.59
N ALA A 532 26.09 4.37 -17.78
CA ALA A 532 27.13 3.88 -18.68
C ALA A 532 27.85 5.09 -19.31
N LYS A 533 29.11 5.31 -18.98
CA LYS A 533 29.93 6.24 -19.72
C LYS A 533 30.21 5.64 -21.10
N GLN A 534 29.68 6.25 -22.16
CA GLN A 534 30.09 5.93 -23.53
C GLN A 534 31.55 6.37 -23.69
N GLY A 535 32.49 5.45 -23.54
CA GLY A 535 33.86 5.67 -23.94
C GLY A 535 33.92 5.76 -25.46
N ARG A 536 34.77 6.68 -25.96
CA ARG A 536 35.11 6.84 -27.37
C ARG A 536 35.44 5.46 -27.97
N LYS A 537 34.85 5.13 -29.12
CA LYS A 537 35.09 3.89 -29.85
C LYS A 537 36.52 3.95 -30.44
N ASP A 538 37.48 3.39 -29.75
CA ASP A 538 38.79 3.08 -30.35
C ASP A 538 38.68 1.75 -31.08
N PHE A 539 38.82 1.80 -32.40
CA PHE A 539 38.55 0.72 -33.33
C PHE A 539 39.48 -0.50 -33.16
N PHE A 540 40.61 -0.36 -32.49
CA PHE A 540 41.63 -1.40 -32.35
C PHE A 540 41.68 -2.15 -31.04
N TYR A 541 40.93 -1.71 -30.01
CA TYR A 541 40.82 -2.43 -28.75
C TYR A 541 39.39 -2.43 -28.29
N PRO A 542 38.68 -3.56 -28.31
CA PRO A 542 37.40 -3.68 -27.68
C PRO A 542 37.58 -3.77 -26.15
N LYS A 543 38.19 -2.77 -25.54
CA LYS A 543 38.11 -2.55 -24.10
C LYS A 543 36.71 -2.01 -23.80
N ASN A 544 35.73 -2.89 -23.83
CA ASN A 544 34.38 -2.67 -23.26
C ASN A 544 34.44 -2.57 -21.73
N ALA A 545 35.33 -1.76 -21.21
CA ALA A 545 35.25 -1.28 -19.85
C ALA A 545 34.25 -0.12 -19.81
N ARG A 546 32.97 -0.42 -19.95
CA ARG A 546 31.92 0.48 -19.50
C ARG A 546 32.10 0.65 -18.00
N SER A 547 32.83 1.69 -17.58
CA SER A 547 32.89 2.05 -16.18
C SER A 547 31.49 2.52 -15.79
N LEU A 548 30.76 1.69 -15.05
CA LEU A 548 29.51 2.06 -14.42
C LEU A 548 29.88 2.99 -13.26
N ARG A 549 29.58 4.27 -13.37
CA ARG A 549 29.67 5.22 -12.26
C ARG A 549 28.32 5.25 -11.58
N GLY A 550 28.31 4.94 -10.30
CA GLY A 550 27.12 5.09 -9.47
C GLY A 550 26.99 6.56 -9.05
N ASP A 551 25.95 7.23 -9.50
CA ASP A 551 25.57 8.55 -9.01
C ASP A 551 24.47 8.35 -7.94
N ILE A 552 24.69 8.92 -6.74
CA ILE A 552 23.69 8.87 -5.66
C ILE A 552 22.75 10.03 -5.87
N THR A 553 21.47 9.72 -6.07
CA THR A 553 20.37 10.69 -6.18
C THR A 553 19.38 10.49 -5.04
N ARG A 554 18.85 11.59 -4.52
CA ARG A 554 17.70 11.57 -3.61
C ARG A 554 16.45 11.84 -4.39
N GLU A 555 15.48 10.99 -4.25
CA GLU A 555 14.20 11.11 -4.93
C GLU A 555 13.07 10.62 -4.02
N PRO A 556 11.85 11.21 -4.12
CA PRO A 556 10.72 10.73 -3.36
C PRO A 556 10.41 9.28 -3.74
N LEU A 557 10.13 8.42 -2.74
CA LEU A 557 9.76 7.03 -3.00
C LEU A 557 8.46 6.93 -3.82
N VAL A 558 7.52 7.84 -3.54
CA VAL A 558 6.27 8.01 -4.28
C VAL A 558 6.12 9.49 -4.57
N THR A 559 5.96 9.84 -5.84
CA THR A 559 5.82 11.24 -6.26
C THR A 559 4.42 11.77 -5.99
N ALA A 560 4.27 13.10 -5.86
CA ALA A 560 2.97 13.74 -5.73
C ALA A 560 2.04 13.43 -6.93
N ALA A 561 2.61 13.34 -8.14
CA ALA A 561 1.86 12.96 -9.34
C ALA A 561 1.30 11.54 -9.27
N GLU A 562 2.07 10.58 -8.75
CA GLU A 562 1.58 9.21 -8.54
C GLU A 562 0.48 9.14 -7.50
N ILE A 563 0.54 9.95 -6.44
CA ILE A 563 -0.51 10.03 -5.42
C ILE A 563 -1.80 10.59 -6.01
N GLY A 564 -1.71 11.66 -6.80
CA GLY A 564 -2.86 12.25 -7.50
C GLY A 564 -3.48 11.31 -8.54
N ALA A 565 -2.67 10.45 -9.16
CA ALA A 565 -3.09 9.49 -10.17
C ALA A 565 -3.58 8.14 -9.61
N LEU A 566 -3.65 7.96 -8.28
CA LEU A 566 -4.17 6.73 -7.68
C LEU A 566 -5.62 6.49 -8.07
N ASP A 567 -5.99 5.22 -8.24
CA ASP A 567 -7.39 4.83 -8.34
C ASP A 567 -8.11 5.08 -7.00
N PRO A 568 -9.45 5.27 -7.00
CA PRO A 568 -10.22 5.57 -5.79
C PRO A 568 -10.09 4.53 -4.65
N PHE A 569 -9.71 3.29 -4.97
CA PHE A 569 -9.49 2.22 -3.99
C PHE A 569 -8.01 1.92 -3.71
N ASP A 570 -7.10 2.57 -4.42
CA ASP A 570 -5.66 2.38 -4.23
C ASP A 570 -5.12 3.31 -3.13
N GLY A 571 -4.07 2.84 -2.46
CA GLY A 571 -3.37 3.62 -1.44
C GLY A 571 -2.05 2.98 -1.03
N TYR A 572 -1.42 3.56 -0.03
CA TYR A 572 -0.22 3.03 0.59
C TYR A 572 -0.43 2.90 2.10
N LEU A 573 -0.14 1.73 2.64
CA LEU A 573 -0.06 1.51 4.08
C LEU A 573 1.41 1.67 4.52
N GLN A 574 1.66 2.57 5.43
CA GLN A 574 2.99 2.84 6.00
C GLN A 574 2.99 2.56 7.50
N HIS A 575 4.01 1.85 7.98
CA HIS A 575 4.33 1.76 9.39
C HIS A 575 5.83 1.98 9.59
N GLY A 576 6.20 3.12 10.13
CA GLY A 576 7.60 3.57 10.17
C GLY A 576 8.18 3.70 8.75
N ASN A 577 9.26 2.96 8.48
CA ASN A 577 9.93 2.95 7.16
C ASN A 577 9.42 1.87 6.20
N LEU A 578 8.44 1.06 6.63
CA LEU A 578 7.88 -0.03 5.83
C LEU A 578 6.62 0.44 5.13
N ILE A 579 6.54 0.27 3.82
CA ILE A 579 5.42 0.75 3.00
C ILE A 579 4.92 -0.39 2.11
N VAL A 580 3.60 -0.50 2.01
CA VAL A 580 2.93 -1.46 1.12
C VAL A 580 1.95 -0.71 0.23
N ARG A 581 1.98 -0.96 -1.06
CA ARG A 581 0.91 -0.50 -1.95
C ARG A 581 -0.29 -1.41 -1.77
N MET A 582 -1.43 -0.82 -1.45
CA MET A 582 -2.69 -1.50 -1.14
C MET A 582 -3.74 -1.18 -2.20
N ARG A 583 -4.63 -2.14 -2.43
CA ARG A 583 -5.93 -1.91 -3.06
C ARG A 583 -7.00 -2.40 -2.11
N PHE A 584 -7.74 -1.46 -1.53
CA PHE A 584 -8.81 -1.77 -0.60
C PHE A 584 -9.98 -2.44 -1.33
N PRO A 585 -10.63 -3.46 -0.72
CA PRO A 585 -11.72 -4.17 -1.35
C PRO A 585 -12.97 -3.30 -1.51
N ARG A 586 -13.65 -3.49 -2.62
CA ARG A 586 -14.96 -2.89 -2.88
C ARG A 586 -16.03 -3.73 -2.19
N VAL A 587 -16.31 -3.44 -0.94
CA VAL A 587 -17.35 -4.13 -0.17
C VAL A 587 -18.61 -3.28 -0.14
N VAL A 588 -19.73 -3.83 -0.63
CA VAL A 588 -21.06 -3.24 -0.42
C VAL A 588 -21.49 -3.61 1.00
N PRO A 589 -21.67 -2.64 1.91
CA PRO A 589 -22.05 -2.94 3.29
C PRO A 589 -23.51 -3.42 3.34
N VAL A 590 -23.77 -4.36 4.25
CA VAL A 590 -25.13 -4.69 4.65
C VAL A 590 -25.54 -3.65 5.70
N GLU A 591 -26.51 -2.82 5.39
CA GLU A 591 -27.06 -1.86 6.34
C GLU A 591 -28.00 -2.62 7.31
N THR A 592 -27.70 -2.54 8.59
CA THR A 592 -28.46 -3.20 9.66
C THR A 592 -29.32 -2.23 10.45
N ALA A 593 -29.04 -0.93 10.33
CA ALA A 593 -29.77 0.13 11.02
C ALA A 593 -30.05 1.31 10.07
N GLU A 594 -31.14 2.02 10.34
CA GLU A 594 -31.44 3.27 9.63
C GLU A 594 -30.36 4.31 9.92
N ARG A 595 -29.93 5.02 8.89
CA ARG A 595 -28.90 6.07 9.01
C ARG A 595 -29.36 7.22 9.90
N PHE A 596 -30.64 7.60 9.84
CA PHE A 596 -31.22 8.69 10.61
C PHE A 596 -32.71 8.48 10.84
N VAL A 597 -33.13 8.65 12.09
CA VAL A 597 -34.54 8.64 12.51
C VAL A 597 -34.90 10.02 13.05
N GLU A 598 -35.72 10.76 12.34
CA GLU A 598 -36.03 12.15 12.72
C GLU A 598 -36.78 12.23 14.05
N ARG A 599 -36.26 13.02 14.99
CA ARG A 599 -36.94 13.30 16.26
C ARG A 599 -38.09 14.28 16.00
N LYS A 600 -39.31 13.84 16.29
CA LYS A 600 -40.49 14.71 16.30
C LYS A 600 -40.37 15.66 17.48
N ARG A 601 -40.07 16.92 17.26
CA ARG A 601 -40.15 17.93 18.30
C ARG A 601 -41.63 18.13 18.67
N ALA A 602 -41.95 18.09 19.97
CA ALA A 602 -43.25 18.58 20.44
C ALA A 602 -43.40 20.03 19.95
N ALA A 603 -44.45 20.32 19.19
CA ALA A 603 -44.71 21.66 18.70
C ALA A 603 -44.67 22.63 19.88
N THR A 604 -43.67 23.49 19.92
CA THR A 604 -43.65 24.61 20.88
C THR A 604 -44.92 25.40 20.60
N ALA A 605 -45.85 25.45 21.55
CA ALA A 605 -47.03 26.28 21.44
C ALA A 605 -46.58 27.69 21.01
N PRO A 606 -47.20 28.29 20.00
CA PRO A 606 -46.84 29.63 19.59
C PRO A 606 -46.88 30.53 20.83
N PRO A 607 -45.90 31.48 20.97
CA PRO A 607 -45.91 32.37 22.12
C PRO A 607 -47.28 32.99 22.23
N ALA A 608 -47.92 32.87 23.38
CA ALA A 608 -49.21 33.49 23.68
C ALA A 608 -49.09 34.97 23.26
N LYS A 609 -49.92 35.39 22.32
CA LYS A 609 -50.03 36.79 21.96
C LYS A 609 -50.19 37.59 23.26
N PRO A 610 -49.39 38.64 23.49
CA PRO A 610 -49.62 39.48 24.66
C PRO A 610 -51.08 39.94 24.62
N ALA A 611 -51.79 39.76 25.75
CA ALA A 611 -53.16 40.20 25.91
C ALA A 611 -53.24 41.69 25.47
N ALA A 612 -54.08 41.92 24.49
CA ALA A 612 -54.36 43.26 24.03
C ALA A 612 -54.85 44.12 25.21
N GLN A 613 -54.07 45.07 25.63
CA GLN A 613 -54.52 46.16 26.51
C GLN A 613 -55.67 46.88 25.82
N ALA A 614 -56.84 46.86 26.42
CA ALA A 614 -58.02 47.62 26.03
C ALA A 614 -57.69 49.12 25.96
N THR A 615 -57.76 49.69 24.79
CA THR A 615 -57.73 51.14 24.60
C THR A 615 -59.15 51.67 24.53
N PRO A 616 -59.48 52.76 25.19
CA PRO A 616 -60.83 53.32 25.20
C PRO A 616 -61.20 53.98 23.86
N ALA A 617 -62.49 53.89 23.57
CA ALA A 617 -63.16 54.42 22.40
C ALA A 617 -63.02 55.94 22.24
N GLY A 618 -62.93 56.37 21.02
CA GLY A 618 -63.27 57.72 20.66
C GLY A 618 -62.67 58.27 19.38
N VAL A 619 -63.57 58.60 18.45
CA VAL A 619 -63.53 59.67 17.40
C VAL A 619 -63.13 59.20 16.00
N GLN A 620 -64.20 59.00 15.21
CA GLN A 620 -64.61 59.50 13.88
C GLN A 620 -63.61 59.64 12.71
N GLN A 621 -63.99 58.88 11.68
CA GLN A 621 -64.19 59.25 10.25
C GLN A 621 -63.21 60.24 9.57
N GLN A 622 -62.66 59.77 8.49
CA GLN A 622 -62.92 60.36 7.17
C GLN A 622 -62.48 59.38 6.03
N LYS A 623 -63.37 59.37 5.04
CA LYS A 623 -63.29 58.71 3.74
C LYS A 623 -62.23 59.35 2.86
N GLU A 624 -61.77 58.62 1.93
CA GLU A 624 -61.63 58.88 0.46
C GLU A 624 -60.38 58.12 -0.04
N VAL A 625 -60.27 57.54 -1.12
CA VAL A 625 -60.87 57.33 -2.41
C VAL A 625 -59.98 56.30 -3.12
N ALA A 626 -60.59 55.44 -3.81
CA ALA A 626 -59.93 54.45 -4.69
C ALA A 626 -59.31 55.15 -5.91
N VAL A 627 -58.15 54.72 -6.34
CA VAL A 627 -57.72 54.94 -7.72
C VAL A 627 -57.20 53.60 -8.24
N GLU A 628 -57.73 53.33 -9.34
CA GLU A 628 -57.87 52.19 -10.23
C GLU A 628 -56.55 51.75 -10.87
N ALA A 629 -56.52 50.48 -11.22
CA ALA A 629 -55.48 49.76 -11.91
C ALA A 629 -55.24 50.22 -13.34
N ALA A 630 -54.06 49.94 -13.84
CA ALA A 630 -53.87 49.56 -15.25
C ALA A 630 -52.46 48.95 -15.47
N PRO A 631 -52.24 48.22 -16.56
CA PRO A 631 -51.64 46.89 -16.51
C PRO A 631 -50.25 46.80 -17.16
N SER A 632 -49.66 45.62 -16.89
CA SER A 632 -48.53 44.94 -17.53
C SER A 632 -48.03 45.43 -18.90
N ARG A 633 -46.74 45.55 -19.04
CA ARG A 633 -46.01 45.30 -20.31
C ARG A 633 -44.80 44.43 -20.08
N LYS A 634 -44.78 43.32 -20.79
CA LYS A 634 -43.58 42.51 -21.08
C LYS A 634 -42.64 43.31 -21.97
N PRO A 635 -41.32 43.12 -21.88
CA PRO A 635 -40.45 43.38 -23.02
C PRO A 635 -39.98 42.07 -23.65
N GLN A 636 -39.96 42.20 -24.98
CA GLN A 636 -39.52 41.22 -25.97
C GLN A 636 -38.00 41.00 -25.95
N GLU A 637 -37.69 39.86 -26.55
CA GLU A 637 -36.38 39.42 -27.06
C GLU A 637 -35.67 40.45 -27.96
N GLY A 638 -34.35 40.34 -27.97
CA GLY A 638 -33.51 40.72 -29.12
C GLY A 638 -32.24 41.46 -28.72
N GLU A 639 -31.13 40.83 -28.76
CA GLU A 639 -30.06 41.04 -29.73
C GLU A 639 -28.69 40.52 -29.20
N ARG A 640 -28.13 39.70 -30.05
CA ARG A 640 -26.72 39.27 -29.99
C ARG A 640 -25.81 40.45 -30.39
N HIS A 641 -24.66 40.56 -29.80
CA HIS A 641 -23.45 40.82 -30.58
C HIS A 641 -22.16 40.48 -29.76
N PRO A 642 -21.07 40.17 -30.47
CA PRO A 642 -19.98 39.35 -30.02
C PRO A 642 -18.68 40.17 -29.79
N PHE A 643 -17.58 39.42 -29.62
CA PHE A 643 -16.15 39.83 -29.53
C PHE A 643 -15.61 39.83 -28.08
N PHE A 644 -14.53 39.27 -27.85
CA PHE A 644 -13.21 38.81 -28.28
C PHE A 644 -12.57 38.04 -27.15
N GLU A 645 -11.80 37.21 -27.34
CA GLU A 645 -10.64 36.41 -27.71
C GLU A 645 -10.32 35.40 -26.65
#